data_0d225ad36449cccda196b3f96cc6c544
#
_entry.id   0d225ad36449cccda196b3f96cc6c544
#
_cell.length_a   1.000
_cell.length_b   1.000
_cell.length_c   1.000
_cell.angle_alpha   90.00
_cell.angle_beta   90.00
_cell.angle_gamma   90.00
#
_symmetry.space_group_name_H-M   'P 1'
#
loop_
_entity.id
_entity.type
_entity.pdbx_description
1 polymer ?
#
loop_
_entity_poly.entity_id
_entity_poly.type
_entity_poly.pdbx_seq_one_letter_code
_entity_poly.pdbx_strand_id
1 'polypeptide(L)'
;MMEDKNIDKNLNIEDMGEDNNHERDRKVAVNIVGEMRKSFLDYSMSVIVARALPDVRDGLKPVHRRILYTLYEEGMTPDKKYQKSANAVGAVMGHYHPHGDSAIYESMVRMAQDFTYRHTLVDGHGNFGSIDGDGAAASRYTEARLAKISMELLRDLNKDTVDFSENYDGQRKEPVVLPSRFPNILVNGNMGIAVGMATNIPPHNLGEVIDGCVAYIDNPEITVTELMQYIKGPDFPTAGVILGNSGIKRAYESGRGAITIRGMATVEEAHNKHRIVITEIPYQVNKKALIQRIGELVRDKVIDGISNLSDESALEGIKIVIDVKKEANANVVLNNLYKHTQLQTSYGINFLMLVDGSPRTLGLREIIEKYIDHQKHVIYRRCQFDLKRYKDRLHILDGLKIALDNIDRVIKIIRESADDDEAKAGLMSNFALSEVQSQAILDMRLKRLTGLEKSKIEEEIAELEKLVKELEEILASEEKILEVIKTEMLEIKDKYADERRTHIDMTAIDYIEDESLIPVENVVITLTNKGYIKRLPADTYKTQNRGGMGVKGMATNEEDFVEHLINATSHDYILMFTNKGKVYRIKGYEIPEYSRQSKGLPIINLLSLDKDEKVTSLLKISNDDEYKCLVFATKSGLIKRTDISEFDSIRTNGKKFITLKDDDELVSVKKTTGNDEILMASSNGRMVRFNESAVRIMGRSASGVRGINLDGGILVGMEIVEPNEYVLVITEKGYGKKTPVDEYRITNRGGKGVKTVNITEKNGSIVSFKTVDDSKDLMIITDSGIIIRLAVDKISTMSRVTQGVKLINLKEDSIVSSTSIVDREEVSDDNITDENIEKESE
;
A
#
# COMPACT_ATOMS: atom_id res chain seq x y z
N MET A 1 -1.15 29.74 31.42
CA MET A 1 -1.57 30.64 32.56
C MET A 1 -1.72 29.79 33.77
N MET A 2 -1.06 30.21 34.82
CA MET A 2 -1.08 29.68 36.19
C MET A 2 -0.48 28.29 36.36
N GLU A 3 0.39 27.97 37.16
CA GLU A 3 1.18 28.58 38.26
C GLU A 3 2.22 27.51 38.61
N ASP A 4 3.47 27.78 38.52
CA ASP A 4 4.50 27.08 39.30
C ASP A 4 5.63 28.06 39.61
N LYS A 5 5.30 28.93 40.55
CA LYS A 5 6.27 29.65 41.36
C LYS A 5 6.26 28.98 42.74
N ASN A 6 7.37 28.35 43.06
CA ASN A 6 7.89 28.13 44.40
C ASN A 6 8.51 26.74 44.56
N ILE A 7 9.78 26.63 44.20
CA ILE A 7 10.74 25.78 44.90
C ILE A 7 12.12 26.43 44.67
N ASP A 8 12.32 27.55 45.26
CA ASP A 8 13.64 28.08 45.51
C ASP A 8 13.59 28.80 46.86
N LYS A 9 13.94 28.13 47.93
CA LYS A 9 14.47 28.69 49.14
C LYS A 9 14.76 27.60 50.16
N ASN A 10 15.97 27.67 50.65
CA ASN A 10 16.51 27.06 51.87
C ASN A 10 17.35 25.81 51.69
N LEU A 11 18.59 26.03 51.41
CA LEU A 11 19.69 25.29 52.03
C LEU A 11 20.73 26.32 52.50
N ASN A 12 20.67 26.67 53.75
CA ASN A 12 21.71 27.41 54.48
C ASN A 12 22.99 26.58 54.48
N ILE A 13 24.04 27.16 53.97
CA ILE A 13 25.41 26.68 54.16
C ILE A 13 25.91 27.31 55.46
N GLU A 14 25.98 26.55 56.54
CA GLU A 14 26.73 26.92 57.75
C GLU A 14 28.22 26.69 57.47
N ASP A 15 28.94 27.72 57.76
CA ASP A 15 30.39 27.87 57.82
C ASP A 15 31.04 26.79 58.68
N MET A 16 32.03 26.08 58.15
CA MET A 16 33.07 25.42 58.93
C MET A 16 34.42 25.50 58.24
N GLY A 17 35.24 26.34 58.83
CA GLY A 17 36.68 26.33 59.10
C GLY A 17 37.65 25.85 58.03
N GLU A 18 38.57 26.75 57.72
CA GLU A 18 39.84 26.52 57.00
C GLU A 18 40.62 25.33 57.55
N ASP A 19 41.04 24.37 56.72
CA ASP A 19 42.39 23.83 56.74
C ASP A 19 42.74 22.95 55.53
N ASN A 20 43.87 23.27 54.90
CA ASN A 20 44.85 22.47 54.17
C ASN A 20 44.48 21.66 52.92
N ASN A 21 45.06 22.13 51.82
CA ASN A 21 45.68 21.40 50.71
C ASN A 21 45.33 19.88 50.51
N HIS A 22 44.24 19.65 49.83
CA HIS A 22 44.06 18.53 48.89
C HIS A 22 43.10 19.03 47.83
N GLU A 23 43.39 18.68 46.55
CA GLU A 23 42.41 18.85 45.47
C GLU A 23 41.05 18.28 45.90
N ARG A 24 40.16 19.19 46.34
CA ARG A 24 38.80 18.80 46.76
C ARG A 24 38.07 18.49 45.45
N ASP A 25 37.83 17.20 45.19
CA ASP A 25 36.75 16.73 44.37
C ASP A 25 35.48 17.53 44.72
N ARG A 26 35.15 18.54 43.90
CA ARG A 26 33.92 19.33 44.09
C ARG A 26 32.75 18.42 43.76
N LYS A 27 32.22 17.70 44.70
CA LYS A 27 30.99 16.96 44.58
C LYS A 27 29.84 17.94 44.41
N VAL A 28 29.36 18.11 43.16
CA VAL A 28 28.16 18.88 42.87
C VAL A 28 26.97 17.94 42.99
N ALA A 29 26.03 18.27 43.87
CA ALA A 29 24.79 17.50 43.94
C ALA A 29 23.92 17.79 42.71
N VAL A 30 23.69 16.78 41.89
CA VAL A 30 22.88 16.90 40.67
C VAL A 30 21.58 16.14 40.87
N ASN A 31 20.47 16.79 40.57
CA ASN A 31 19.16 16.11 40.57
C ASN A 31 19.08 15.16 39.39
N ILE A 32 19.04 13.86 39.68
CA ILE A 32 19.01 12.79 38.66
C ILE A 32 17.86 12.96 37.65
N VAL A 33 16.68 13.43 38.08
CA VAL A 33 15.52 13.64 37.19
C VAL A 33 15.78 14.76 36.19
N GLY A 34 16.41 15.87 36.66
CA GLY A 34 16.79 16.99 35.79
C GLY A 34 17.87 16.60 34.80
N GLU A 35 18.90 15.90 35.27
CA GLU A 35 19.99 15.44 34.42
C GLU A 35 19.54 14.41 33.37
N MET A 36 18.74 13.43 33.79
CA MET A 36 18.18 12.45 32.86
C MET A 36 17.29 13.10 31.80
N ARG A 37 16.46 14.08 32.17
CA ARG A 37 15.62 14.82 31.21
C ARG A 37 16.48 15.58 30.21
N LYS A 38 17.51 16.28 30.65
CA LYS A 38 18.42 17.05 29.79
C LYS A 38 19.17 16.10 28.85
N SER A 39 19.81 15.10 29.39
CA SER A 39 20.61 14.13 28.63
C SER A 39 19.75 13.35 27.62
N PHE A 40 18.49 13.02 27.99
CA PHE A 40 17.56 12.34 27.07
C PHE A 40 17.12 13.26 25.94
N LEU A 41 16.88 14.55 26.20
CA LEU A 41 16.56 15.54 25.16
C LEU A 41 17.74 15.71 24.21
N ASP A 42 18.95 15.92 24.73
CA ASP A 42 20.16 16.09 23.92
C ASP A 42 20.43 14.85 23.06
N TYR A 43 20.30 13.66 23.65
CA TYR A 43 20.43 12.40 22.92
C TYR A 43 19.35 12.27 21.84
N SER A 44 18.09 12.53 22.18
CA SER A 44 16.97 12.42 21.25
C SER A 44 17.13 13.37 20.07
N MET A 45 17.50 14.63 20.32
CA MET A 45 17.77 15.62 19.29
C MET A 45 18.93 15.18 18.39
N SER A 46 20.02 14.69 18.97
CA SER A 46 21.15 14.17 18.20
C SER A 46 20.76 13.01 17.29
N VAL A 47 19.97 12.05 17.82
CA VAL A 47 19.49 10.91 17.01
C VAL A 47 18.54 11.35 15.90
N ILE A 48 17.67 12.33 16.15
CA ILE A 48 16.72 12.83 15.16
C ILE A 48 17.45 13.61 14.07
N VAL A 49 18.25 14.62 14.43
CA VAL A 49 18.83 15.56 13.48
C VAL A 49 20.13 15.07 12.85
N ALA A 50 21.00 14.41 13.64
CA ALA A 50 22.34 14.05 13.21
C ALA A 50 22.55 12.55 12.90
N ARG A 51 21.49 11.72 12.88
CA ARG A 51 21.66 10.28 12.64
C ARG A 51 20.57 9.62 11.79
N ALA A 52 19.30 9.71 12.19
CA ALA A 52 18.27 8.81 11.68
C ALA A 52 17.45 9.37 10.52
N LEU A 53 17.22 10.68 10.47
CA LEU A 53 16.39 11.30 9.46
C LEU A 53 17.20 11.87 8.30
N PRO A 54 16.73 11.73 7.05
CA PRO A 54 17.33 12.37 5.88
C PRO A 54 16.92 13.84 5.79
N ASP A 55 17.78 14.66 5.17
CA ASP A 55 17.45 16.04 4.78
C ASP A 55 16.60 16.04 3.50
N VAL A 56 15.58 16.88 3.43
CA VAL A 56 14.67 16.94 2.27
C VAL A 56 15.41 17.32 0.99
N ARG A 57 16.48 18.12 1.10
CA ARG A 57 17.22 18.71 -0.01
C ARG A 57 18.05 17.69 -0.80
N ASP A 58 18.78 16.80 -0.11
CA ASP A 58 19.65 15.81 -0.74
C ASP A 58 19.24 14.35 -0.47
N GLY A 59 18.25 14.14 0.40
CA GLY A 59 17.74 12.81 0.72
C GLY A 59 18.70 11.93 1.51
N LEU A 60 19.74 12.48 2.10
CA LEU A 60 20.81 11.75 2.74
C LEU A 60 20.78 11.92 4.26
N LYS A 61 21.12 10.86 4.96
CA LYS A 61 21.52 10.93 6.37
C LYS A 61 22.97 11.43 6.44
N PRO A 62 23.40 11.97 7.59
CA PRO A 62 24.78 12.45 7.76
C PRO A 62 25.84 11.40 7.38
N VAL A 63 25.66 10.14 7.77
CA VAL A 63 26.63 9.07 7.43
C VAL A 63 26.73 8.84 5.92
N HIS A 64 25.62 8.83 5.19
CA HIS A 64 25.63 8.64 3.73
C HIS A 64 26.29 9.82 3.04
N ARG A 65 25.98 11.04 3.46
CA ARG A 65 26.58 12.27 2.91
C ARG A 65 28.09 12.28 3.13
N ARG A 66 28.56 11.93 4.33
CA ARG A 66 29.97 11.84 4.66
C ARG A 66 30.70 10.77 3.85
N ILE A 67 30.08 9.62 3.61
CA ILE A 67 30.65 8.58 2.76
C ILE A 67 30.84 9.07 1.33
N LEU A 68 29.79 9.64 0.72
CA LEU A 68 29.87 10.14 -0.65
C LEU A 68 30.87 11.29 -0.80
N TYR A 69 30.88 12.21 0.17
CA TYR A 69 31.84 13.31 0.19
C TYR A 69 33.27 12.83 0.33
N THR A 70 33.55 11.88 1.25
CA THR A 70 34.90 11.32 1.42
C THR A 70 35.37 10.60 0.15
N LEU A 71 34.50 9.78 -0.49
CA LEU A 71 34.85 9.11 -1.74
C LEU A 71 35.20 10.12 -2.83
N TYR A 72 34.54 11.28 -2.85
CA TYR A 72 34.80 12.35 -3.78
C TYR A 72 36.15 13.03 -3.50
N GLU A 73 36.44 13.41 -2.24
CA GLU A 73 37.72 14.02 -1.82
C GLU A 73 38.94 13.13 -2.07
N GLU A 74 38.78 11.82 -1.78
CA GLU A 74 39.83 10.81 -1.99
C GLU A 74 40.00 10.42 -3.47
N GLY A 75 39.24 11.06 -4.38
CA GLY A 75 39.31 10.81 -5.81
C GLY A 75 38.85 9.43 -6.23
N MET A 76 37.99 8.78 -5.44
CA MET A 76 37.36 7.48 -5.77
C MET A 76 36.18 7.68 -6.71
N THR A 77 36.41 8.36 -7.84
CA THR A 77 35.42 8.71 -8.84
C THR A 77 35.22 7.59 -9.87
N PRO A 78 34.09 7.58 -10.63
CA PRO A 78 33.75 6.49 -11.56
C PRO A 78 34.76 6.25 -12.68
N ASP A 79 35.56 7.26 -13.02
CA ASP A 79 36.62 7.22 -14.03
C ASP A 79 37.94 6.62 -13.51
N LYS A 80 38.06 6.45 -12.20
CA LYS A 80 39.26 5.91 -11.53
C LYS A 80 39.10 4.42 -11.23
N LYS A 81 40.23 3.80 -10.87
CA LYS A 81 40.24 2.40 -10.44
C LYS A 81 39.54 2.24 -9.09
N TYR A 82 38.95 1.08 -8.90
CA TYR A 82 38.42 0.69 -7.59
C TYR A 82 39.53 0.73 -6.51
N GLN A 83 39.16 1.12 -5.32
CA GLN A 83 40.02 1.07 -4.14
C GLN A 83 39.40 0.19 -3.06
N LYS A 84 40.20 -0.34 -2.15
CA LYS A 84 39.69 -1.17 -1.04
C LYS A 84 38.66 -0.39 -0.20
N SER A 85 37.54 -1.01 0.07
CA SER A 85 36.49 -0.43 0.90
C SER A 85 37.00 -0.02 2.29
N ALA A 86 37.99 -0.73 2.82
CA ALA A 86 38.64 -0.40 4.08
C ALA A 86 39.32 0.99 4.07
N ASN A 87 39.87 1.42 2.92
CA ASN A 87 40.48 2.76 2.80
C ASN A 87 39.40 3.83 2.93
N ALA A 88 38.27 3.67 2.20
CA ALA A 88 37.15 4.59 2.27
C ALA A 88 36.58 4.67 3.69
N VAL A 89 36.30 3.53 4.32
CA VAL A 89 35.77 3.46 5.69
C VAL A 89 36.71 4.12 6.69
N GLY A 90 38.04 3.86 6.57
CA GLY A 90 39.07 4.49 7.43
C GLY A 90 39.11 6.02 7.27
N ALA A 91 39.05 6.53 6.04
CA ALA A 91 39.02 7.96 5.77
C ALA A 91 37.73 8.63 6.30
N VAL A 92 36.54 8.01 6.09
CA VAL A 92 35.27 8.51 6.64
C VAL A 92 35.32 8.59 8.15
N MET A 93 35.79 7.52 8.81
CA MET A 93 35.88 7.46 10.28
C MET A 93 36.87 8.48 10.84
N GLY A 94 38.03 8.59 10.22
CA GLY A 94 39.09 9.48 10.69
C GLY A 94 38.81 10.96 10.42
N HIS A 95 38.10 11.29 9.35
CA HIS A 95 37.92 12.67 8.94
C HIS A 95 36.58 13.29 9.33
N TYR A 96 35.46 12.49 9.30
CA TYR A 96 34.11 13.08 9.36
C TYR A 96 33.16 12.35 10.30
N HIS A 97 33.28 11.04 10.48
CA HIS A 97 32.26 10.26 11.18
C HIS A 97 32.86 9.42 12.31
N PRO A 98 32.99 9.97 13.54
CA PRO A 98 33.68 9.32 14.66
C PRO A 98 32.83 8.22 15.31
N HIS A 99 32.45 7.20 14.50
CA HIS A 99 31.68 6.05 14.92
C HIS A 99 32.30 4.76 14.42
N GLY A 100 31.76 3.59 14.84
CA GLY A 100 32.31 2.30 14.48
C GLY A 100 32.40 2.05 12.97
N ASP A 101 33.51 1.49 12.52
CA ASP A 101 33.81 1.14 11.13
C ASP A 101 32.76 0.24 10.50
N SER A 102 32.20 -0.70 11.27
CA SER A 102 31.15 -1.60 10.82
C SER A 102 29.88 -0.84 10.38
N ALA A 103 29.46 0.18 11.13
CA ALA A 103 28.27 0.97 10.80
C ALA A 103 28.49 1.79 9.51
N ILE A 104 29.68 2.33 9.32
CA ILE A 104 30.09 3.06 8.09
C ILE A 104 30.10 2.08 6.91
N TYR A 105 30.73 0.92 7.07
CA TYR A 105 30.82 -0.08 6.03
C TYR A 105 29.47 -0.61 5.62
N GLU A 106 28.59 -0.99 6.57
CA GLU A 106 27.23 -1.44 6.28
C GLU A 106 26.40 -0.38 5.53
N SER A 107 26.57 0.90 5.89
CA SER A 107 25.92 1.99 5.17
C SER A 107 26.42 2.09 3.73
N MET A 108 27.73 1.96 3.51
CA MET A 108 28.33 1.94 2.18
C MET A 108 27.89 0.71 1.38
N VAL A 109 27.83 -0.46 2.01
CA VAL A 109 27.36 -1.71 1.40
C VAL A 109 25.93 -1.55 0.89
N ARG A 110 25.03 -0.99 1.70
CA ARG A 110 23.64 -0.76 1.28
C ARG A 110 23.53 0.16 0.06
N MET A 111 24.35 1.19 -0.01
CA MET A 111 24.37 2.11 -1.17
C MET A 111 24.90 1.44 -2.46
N ALA A 112 25.57 0.29 -2.36
CA ALA A 112 26.05 -0.50 -3.49
C ALA A 112 25.10 -1.65 -3.90
N GLN A 113 24.05 -1.95 -3.11
CA GLN A 113 23.12 -3.04 -3.38
C GLN A 113 22.02 -2.61 -4.32
N ASP A 114 21.90 -3.26 -5.46
CA ASP A 114 20.89 -3.00 -6.51
C ASP A 114 19.47 -3.48 -6.12
N PHE A 115 19.35 -4.35 -5.11
CA PHE A 115 18.07 -4.77 -4.51
C PHE A 115 17.64 -3.90 -3.33
N THR A 116 18.48 -2.95 -2.90
CA THR A 116 18.20 -2.00 -1.81
C THR A 116 17.96 -0.58 -2.33
N TYR A 117 18.82 -0.10 -3.24
CA TYR A 117 18.74 1.21 -3.86
C TYR A 117 18.19 1.11 -5.28
N ARG A 118 17.25 1.98 -5.63
CA ARG A 118 16.69 2.04 -7.00
C ARG A 118 17.76 2.48 -8.01
N HIS A 119 18.61 3.40 -7.61
CA HIS A 119 19.85 3.77 -8.26
C HIS A 119 20.99 3.72 -7.24
N THR A 120 21.90 2.79 -7.40
CA THR A 120 23.03 2.63 -6.49
C THR A 120 23.93 3.87 -6.51
N LEU A 121 24.38 4.30 -5.32
CA LEU A 121 25.25 5.46 -5.16
C LEU A 121 26.73 5.08 -5.03
N VAL A 122 27.02 3.85 -4.73
CA VAL A 122 28.37 3.26 -4.65
C VAL A 122 28.46 2.16 -5.70
N ASP A 123 29.54 2.18 -6.47
CA ASP A 123 29.89 1.12 -7.42
C ASP A 123 30.85 0.17 -6.70
N GLY A 124 30.32 -1.01 -6.35
CA GLY A 124 31.00 -2.02 -5.56
C GLY A 124 31.55 -3.15 -6.42
N HIS A 125 32.78 -3.60 -6.10
CA HIS A 125 33.39 -4.78 -6.71
C HIS A 125 33.74 -5.82 -5.65
N GLY A 126 33.22 -7.05 -5.83
CA GLY A 126 33.29 -8.14 -4.88
C GLY A 126 31.94 -8.51 -4.29
N ASN A 127 31.91 -9.16 -3.13
CA ASN A 127 30.65 -9.57 -2.49
C ASN A 127 30.13 -8.46 -1.55
N PHE A 128 29.07 -7.78 -1.96
CA PHE A 128 28.34 -6.77 -1.18
C PHE A 128 27.03 -7.31 -0.58
N GLY A 129 26.93 -8.63 -0.38
CA GLY A 129 25.74 -9.27 0.14
C GLY A 129 24.78 -9.71 -0.97
N SER A 130 23.69 -10.37 -0.58
CA SER A 130 22.69 -10.88 -1.51
C SER A 130 21.27 -10.71 -0.99
N ILE A 131 20.28 -10.87 -1.88
CA ILE A 131 18.86 -10.85 -1.54
C ILE A 131 18.45 -12.04 -0.63
N ASP A 132 19.31 -13.05 -0.51
CA ASP A 132 19.17 -14.15 0.44
C ASP A 132 19.51 -13.76 1.87
N GLY A 133 19.99 -12.54 2.07
CA GLY A 133 20.39 -12.02 3.37
C GLY A 133 21.80 -12.41 3.78
N ASP A 134 22.60 -12.91 2.84
CA ASP A 134 24.02 -13.13 3.09
C ASP A 134 24.71 -11.77 3.25
N GLY A 135 25.58 -11.66 4.28
CA GLY A 135 26.31 -10.42 4.55
C GLY A 135 27.39 -10.14 3.51
N ALA A 136 27.81 -8.88 3.43
CA ALA A 136 28.94 -8.51 2.61
C ALA A 136 30.23 -9.12 3.14
N ALA A 137 31.20 -9.38 2.25
CA ALA A 137 32.55 -9.75 2.65
C ALA A 137 33.20 -8.62 3.47
N ALA A 138 34.20 -8.92 4.30
CA ALA A 138 34.89 -7.90 5.08
C ALA A 138 35.51 -6.80 4.17
N SER A 139 35.52 -5.55 4.63
CA SER A 139 35.91 -4.35 3.87
C SER A 139 37.32 -4.42 3.23
N ARG A 140 38.21 -5.27 3.77
CA ARG A 140 39.54 -5.52 3.21
C ARG A 140 39.51 -6.35 1.92
N TYR A 141 38.42 -7.05 1.63
CA TYR A 141 38.26 -7.89 0.43
C TYR A 141 37.48 -7.17 -0.67
N THR A 142 36.52 -6.34 -0.30
CA THR A 142 35.69 -5.60 -1.25
C THR A 142 36.40 -4.33 -1.71
N GLU A 143 36.02 -3.84 -2.87
CA GLU A 143 36.50 -2.60 -3.46
C GLU A 143 35.31 -1.72 -3.84
N ALA A 144 35.49 -0.40 -3.76
CA ALA A 144 34.42 0.56 -4.02
C ALA A 144 34.93 1.82 -4.69
N ARG A 145 34.01 2.52 -5.34
CA ARG A 145 34.14 3.87 -5.85
C ARG A 145 32.74 4.50 -5.96
N LEU A 146 32.64 5.79 -6.26
CA LEU A 146 31.37 6.43 -6.56
C LEU A 146 30.72 5.81 -7.80
N ALA A 147 29.41 5.63 -7.77
CA ALA A 147 28.63 5.32 -8.97
C ALA A 147 28.51 6.58 -9.87
N LYS A 148 28.26 6.40 -11.17
CA LYS A 148 28.17 7.53 -12.12
C LYS A 148 27.10 8.55 -11.71
N ILE A 149 25.94 8.08 -11.26
CA ILE A 149 24.84 8.96 -10.85
C ILE A 149 25.18 9.78 -9.60
N SER A 150 26.05 9.26 -8.71
CA SER A 150 26.46 9.98 -7.49
C SER A 150 27.25 11.25 -7.79
N MET A 151 27.87 11.33 -8.96
CA MET A 151 28.52 12.56 -9.40
C MET A 151 27.51 13.69 -9.61
N GLU A 152 26.27 13.39 -9.93
CA GLU A 152 25.20 14.40 -10.05
C GLU A 152 24.72 14.93 -8.69
N LEU A 153 24.95 14.19 -7.59
CA LEU A 153 24.71 14.70 -6.22
C LEU A 153 25.81 15.65 -5.77
N LEU A 154 27.06 15.44 -6.23
CA LEU A 154 28.27 16.13 -5.80
C LEU A 154 28.71 17.23 -6.78
N ARG A 155 28.09 17.31 -7.95
CA ARG A 155 28.46 18.25 -9.00
C ARG A 155 28.39 19.69 -8.50
N ASP A 156 29.39 20.49 -8.90
CA ASP A 156 29.52 21.89 -8.54
C ASP A 156 29.72 22.18 -7.02
N LEU A 157 30.06 21.17 -6.22
CA LEU A 157 30.30 21.30 -4.78
C LEU A 157 31.44 22.29 -4.48
N ASN A 158 32.44 22.40 -5.38
CA ASN A 158 33.59 23.29 -5.29
C ASN A 158 33.27 24.71 -5.76
N LYS A 159 32.04 25.06 -6.11
CA LYS A 159 31.60 26.37 -6.58
C LYS A 159 30.78 27.14 -5.53
N ASP A 160 31.00 26.88 -4.27
CA ASP A 160 30.30 27.54 -3.16
C ASP A 160 28.77 27.42 -3.23
N THR A 161 28.27 26.30 -3.75
CA THR A 161 26.84 26.06 -3.99
C THR A 161 26.06 25.74 -2.72
N VAL A 162 26.72 25.20 -1.70
CA VAL A 162 26.17 24.80 -0.42
C VAL A 162 27.05 25.26 0.72
N ASP A 163 26.50 25.30 1.94
CA ASP A 163 27.24 25.67 3.14
C ASP A 163 28.09 24.50 3.64
N PHE A 164 29.22 24.84 4.25
CA PHE A 164 30.13 23.93 4.90
C PHE A 164 30.19 24.23 6.40
N SER A 165 30.19 23.18 7.23
CA SER A 165 30.42 23.24 8.67
C SER A 165 31.75 22.61 9.03
N GLU A 166 32.25 22.91 10.21
CA GLU A 166 33.41 22.20 10.75
C GLU A 166 33.01 20.75 11.05
N ASN A 167 33.96 19.84 10.82
CA ASN A 167 33.83 18.44 11.22
C ASN A 167 33.93 18.32 12.76
N TYR A 168 33.85 17.09 13.29
CA TYR A 168 33.82 16.80 14.73
C TYR A 168 35.03 17.33 15.53
N ASP A 169 36.21 17.50 14.91
CA ASP A 169 37.45 17.95 15.53
C ASP A 169 37.89 19.37 15.12
N GLY A 170 37.13 20.05 14.28
CA GLY A 170 37.39 21.39 13.78
C GLY A 170 38.55 21.50 12.80
N GLN A 171 39.15 20.39 12.36
CA GLN A 171 40.31 20.40 11.48
C GLN A 171 39.95 20.42 9.99
N ARG A 172 38.76 19.98 9.65
CA ARG A 172 38.24 19.93 8.28
C ARG A 172 36.83 20.49 8.19
N LYS A 173 36.40 20.75 6.97
CA LYS A 173 35.00 21.16 6.68
C LYS A 173 34.27 20.07 5.94
N GLU A 174 33.02 19.90 6.28
CA GLU A 174 32.11 19.00 5.58
C GLU A 174 30.88 19.74 5.06
N PRO A 175 30.28 19.33 3.92
CA PRO A 175 29.09 19.98 3.41
C PRO A 175 27.89 19.68 4.29
N VAL A 176 27.12 20.71 4.63
CA VAL A 176 25.88 20.58 5.40
C VAL A 176 24.84 19.78 4.61
N VAL A 177 24.82 19.97 3.30
CA VAL A 177 23.95 19.29 2.34
C VAL A 177 24.68 19.21 0.99
N LEU A 178 24.35 18.26 0.14
CA LEU A 178 24.91 18.18 -1.21
C LEU A 178 24.08 19.00 -2.20
N PRO A 179 24.66 19.46 -3.32
CA PRO A 179 23.93 20.17 -4.38
C PRO A 179 22.76 19.38 -4.97
N SER A 180 22.91 18.06 -5.13
CA SER A 180 21.85 17.09 -5.45
C SER A 180 21.00 17.48 -6.67
N ARG A 181 21.52 17.37 -7.88
CA ARG A 181 20.85 17.77 -9.14
C ARG A 181 19.58 16.96 -9.48
N PHE A 182 19.27 15.91 -8.74
CA PHE A 182 18.03 15.16 -8.82
C PHE A 182 17.47 14.91 -7.42
N PRO A 183 16.14 14.75 -7.24
CA PRO A 183 15.52 14.60 -5.93
C PRO A 183 15.72 13.19 -5.37
N ASN A 184 16.93 12.93 -4.87
CA ASN A 184 17.38 11.64 -4.38
C ASN A 184 16.48 11.07 -3.26
N ILE A 185 15.86 11.95 -2.44
CA ILE A 185 14.92 11.52 -1.39
C ILE A 185 13.73 10.72 -1.94
N LEU A 186 13.22 11.09 -3.11
CA LEU A 186 12.14 10.36 -3.78
C LEU A 186 12.69 9.18 -4.60
N VAL A 187 13.79 9.38 -5.32
CA VAL A 187 14.35 8.39 -6.25
C VAL A 187 14.82 7.13 -5.50
N ASN A 188 15.62 7.27 -4.45
CA ASN A 188 16.14 6.14 -3.69
C ASN A 188 15.36 5.85 -2.40
N GLY A 189 14.53 6.80 -1.95
CA GLY A 189 13.86 6.68 -0.68
C GLY A 189 14.80 6.72 0.52
N ASN A 190 14.27 6.50 1.69
CA ASN A 190 15.04 6.38 2.93
C ASN A 190 14.22 5.69 4.03
N MET A 191 14.88 4.92 4.88
CA MET A 191 14.28 4.32 6.07
C MET A 191 15.13 4.64 7.29
N GLY A 192 14.49 5.07 8.38
CA GLY A 192 15.20 5.39 9.61
C GLY A 192 14.32 5.33 10.84
N ILE A 193 14.92 4.92 11.96
CA ILE A 193 14.24 4.85 13.26
C ILE A 193 14.96 5.83 14.18
N ALA A 194 14.22 6.87 14.60
CA ALA A 194 14.66 7.85 15.57
C ALA A 194 13.97 7.64 16.92
N VAL A 195 14.22 8.53 17.87
CA VAL A 195 13.53 8.50 19.16
C VAL A 195 12.11 9.07 19.01
N GLY A 196 11.12 8.25 19.26
CA GLY A 196 9.70 8.64 19.20
C GLY A 196 9.13 8.82 17.78
N MET A 197 9.92 8.62 16.73
CA MET A 197 9.48 8.75 15.34
C MET A 197 10.31 7.88 14.40
N ALA A 198 9.74 7.55 13.24
CA ALA A 198 10.41 6.78 12.21
C ALA A 198 10.08 7.36 10.83
N THR A 199 11.01 7.25 9.90
CA THR A 199 10.80 7.57 8.50
C THR A 199 10.82 6.30 7.67
N ASN A 200 9.97 6.22 6.65
CA ASN A 200 9.96 5.14 5.67
C ASN A 200 9.47 5.67 4.33
N ILE A 201 10.39 6.12 3.53
CA ILE A 201 10.17 6.76 2.23
C ILE A 201 10.49 5.72 1.16
N PRO A 202 9.51 5.26 0.37
CA PRO A 202 9.77 4.31 -0.70
C PRO A 202 10.53 4.96 -1.86
N PRO A 203 11.30 4.18 -2.62
CA PRO A 203 11.93 4.64 -3.85
C PRO A 203 10.90 4.83 -4.97
N HIS A 204 11.21 5.69 -5.94
CA HIS A 204 10.40 6.00 -7.10
C HIS A 204 11.22 5.96 -8.39
N ASN A 205 10.54 5.90 -9.53
CA ASN A 205 11.18 5.95 -10.84
C ASN A 205 11.77 7.35 -11.10
N LEU A 206 13.04 7.40 -11.49
CA LEU A 206 13.77 8.65 -11.72
C LEU A 206 13.09 9.52 -12.79
N GLY A 207 12.70 8.91 -13.91
CA GLY A 207 12.05 9.62 -15.01
C GLY A 207 10.72 10.24 -14.59
N GLU A 208 9.87 9.47 -13.87
CA GLU A 208 8.59 9.94 -13.34
C GLU A 208 8.76 11.10 -12.33
N VAL A 209 9.75 11.00 -11.45
CA VAL A 209 10.02 12.04 -10.44
C VAL A 209 10.50 13.31 -11.11
N ILE A 210 11.38 13.22 -12.11
CA ILE A 210 11.83 14.39 -12.88
C ILE A 210 10.67 15.03 -13.63
N ASP A 211 9.82 14.23 -14.29
CA ASP A 211 8.62 14.74 -14.98
C ASP A 211 7.67 15.45 -14.00
N GLY A 212 7.50 14.92 -12.80
CA GLY A 212 6.73 15.57 -11.73
C GLY A 212 7.35 16.90 -11.26
N CYS A 213 8.67 16.97 -11.13
CA CYS A 213 9.37 18.23 -10.81
C CYS A 213 9.23 19.26 -11.92
N VAL A 214 9.35 18.85 -13.18
CA VAL A 214 9.13 19.72 -14.35
C VAL A 214 7.70 20.24 -14.38
N ALA A 215 6.71 19.36 -14.16
CA ALA A 215 5.31 19.77 -14.10
C ALA A 215 5.03 20.76 -12.95
N TYR A 216 5.70 20.60 -11.79
CA TYR A 216 5.62 21.59 -10.70
C TYR A 216 6.25 22.93 -11.06
N ILE A 217 7.40 22.93 -11.76
CA ILE A 217 8.04 24.18 -12.23
C ILE A 217 7.10 24.91 -13.19
N ASP A 218 6.43 24.19 -14.10
CA ASP A 218 5.52 24.78 -15.08
C ASP A 218 4.21 25.25 -14.44
N ASN A 219 3.76 24.62 -13.36
CA ASN A 219 2.57 24.97 -12.59
C ASN A 219 2.78 24.76 -11.08
N PRO A 220 3.21 25.79 -10.32
CA PRO A 220 3.41 25.66 -8.87
C PRO A 220 2.15 25.32 -8.05
N GLU A 221 0.97 25.59 -8.61
CA GLU A 221 -0.32 25.27 -7.97
C GLU A 221 -0.85 23.88 -8.32
N ILE A 222 -0.03 23.04 -8.98
CA ILE A 222 -0.39 21.66 -9.36
C ILE A 222 -0.86 20.87 -8.14
N THR A 223 -1.98 20.19 -8.27
CA THR A 223 -2.54 19.35 -7.21
C THR A 223 -1.80 18.01 -7.12
N VAL A 224 -1.91 17.31 -5.98
CA VAL A 224 -1.34 15.97 -5.82
C VAL A 224 -1.93 14.98 -6.82
N THR A 225 -3.23 15.09 -7.13
CA THR A 225 -3.90 14.22 -8.11
C THR A 225 -3.34 14.41 -9.53
N GLU A 226 -3.00 15.63 -9.92
CA GLU A 226 -2.35 15.92 -11.20
C GLU A 226 -0.89 15.45 -11.20
N LEU A 227 -0.15 15.64 -10.09
CA LEU A 227 1.20 15.11 -9.93
C LEU A 227 1.24 13.58 -10.08
N MET A 228 0.21 12.87 -9.64
CA MET A 228 0.11 11.42 -9.79
C MET A 228 -0.05 10.94 -11.25
N GLN A 229 -0.32 11.85 -12.20
CA GLN A 229 -0.26 11.50 -13.63
C GLN A 229 1.19 11.29 -14.09
N TYR A 230 2.13 12.00 -13.46
CA TYR A 230 3.58 11.89 -13.72
C TYR A 230 4.23 10.87 -12.77
N ILE A 231 4.03 11.01 -11.46
CA ILE A 231 4.59 10.13 -10.43
C ILE A 231 3.50 9.14 -9.99
N LYS A 232 3.42 8.02 -10.68
CA LYS A 232 2.33 7.04 -10.51
C LYS A 232 2.31 6.37 -9.13
N GLY A 233 3.48 6.19 -8.53
CA GLY A 233 3.64 5.52 -7.25
C GLY A 233 5.08 5.07 -7.00
N PRO A 234 5.34 4.41 -5.87
CA PRO A 234 6.63 3.80 -5.58
C PRO A 234 7.10 2.87 -6.70
N ASP A 235 8.42 2.79 -6.91
CA ASP A 235 9.07 1.91 -7.88
C ASP A 235 10.24 1.20 -7.21
N PHE A 236 9.97 -0.02 -6.75
CA PHE A 236 10.93 -0.78 -5.94
C PHE A 236 12.00 -1.44 -6.80
N PRO A 237 13.26 -1.51 -6.32
CA PRO A 237 14.35 -2.17 -7.04
C PRO A 237 14.08 -3.66 -7.29
N THR A 238 13.32 -4.33 -6.41
CA THR A 238 12.92 -5.73 -6.51
C THR A 238 11.63 -5.96 -7.30
N ALA A 239 11.13 -4.93 -7.99
CA ALA A 239 9.89 -4.96 -8.78
C ALA A 239 8.65 -5.30 -7.93
N GLY A 240 7.85 -6.30 -8.30
CA GLY A 240 6.62 -6.67 -7.63
C GLY A 240 5.39 -5.86 -8.07
N VAL A 241 4.27 -6.15 -7.42
CA VAL A 241 2.97 -5.55 -7.75
C VAL A 241 2.43 -4.81 -6.53
N ILE A 242 2.09 -3.54 -6.70
CA ILE A 242 1.34 -2.76 -5.71
C ILE A 242 -0.15 -2.97 -6.00
N LEU A 243 -0.92 -3.35 -4.98
CA LEU A 243 -2.36 -3.55 -5.10
C LEU A 243 -3.10 -2.27 -4.77
N GLY A 244 -3.77 -1.70 -5.78
CA GLY A 244 -4.53 -0.47 -5.67
C GLY A 244 -3.68 0.81 -5.59
N ASN A 245 -4.34 1.97 -5.55
CA ASN A 245 -3.69 3.28 -5.52
C ASN A 245 -4.10 4.19 -4.35
N SER A 246 -5.12 3.83 -3.58
CA SER A 246 -5.64 4.68 -2.49
C SER A 246 -4.58 4.95 -1.41
N GLY A 247 -3.81 3.92 -1.05
CA GLY A 247 -2.71 4.04 -0.10
C GLY A 247 -1.60 4.96 -0.61
N ILE A 248 -1.31 4.95 -1.92
CA ILE A 248 -0.35 5.85 -2.58
C ILE A 248 -0.87 7.29 -2.50
N LYS A 249 -2.13 7.51 -2.93
CA LYS A 249 -2.76 8.84 -2.91
C LYS A 249 -2.73 9.45 -1.52
N ARG A 250 -3.16 8.68 -0.52
CA ARG A 250 -3.13 9.12 0.88
C ARG A 250 -1.72 9.49 1.36
N ALA A 251 -0.72 8.67 1.01
CA ALA A 251 0.67 8.98 1.36
C ALA A 251 1.16 10.26 0.70
N TYR A 252 0.81 10.50 -0.55
CA TYR A 252 1.20 11.69 -1.31
C TYR A 252 0.50 12.97 -0.81
N GLU A 253 -0.75 12.86 -0.34
CA GLU A 253 -1.50 13.99 0.23
C GLU A 253 -1.06 14.32 1.65
N SER A 254 -0.95 13.32 2.54
CA SER A 254 -0.75 13.54 3.98
C SER A 254 0.66 13.21 4.49
N GLY A 255 1.53 12.70 3.64
CA GLY A 255 2.84 12.16 4.03
C GLY A 255 2.78 10.81 4.74
N ARG A 256 1.59 10.20 4.92
CA ARG A 256 1.41 8.89 5.57
C ARG A 256 0.41 8.03 4.84
N GLY A 257 0.76 6.77 4.64
CA GLY A 257 -0.10 5.80 3.99
C GLY A 257 0.40 4.38 4.18
N ALA A 258 -0.35 3.42 3.68
CA ALA A 258 0.07 2.03 3.63
C ALA A 258 -0.33 1.46 2.27
N ILE A 259 0.57 0.72 1.66
CA ILE A 259 0.35 0.02 0.41
C ILE A 259 0.57 -1.47 0.61
N THR A 260 -0.13 -2.29 -0.15
CA THR A 260 0.11 -3.73 -0.18
C THR A 260 0.99 -4.06 -1.37
N ILE A 261 2.12 -4.70 -1.10
CA ILE A 261 3.06 -5.16 -2.13
C ILE A 261 2.95 -6.68 -2.23
N ARG A 262 2.86 -7.19 -3.45
CA ARG A 262 2.81 -8.60 -3.78
C ARG A 262 3.96 -8.98 -4.70
N GLY A 263 4.61 -10.11 -4.44
CA GLY A 263 5.58 -10.69 -5.38
C GLY A 263 4.89 -11.19 -6.65
N MET A 264 5.60 -11.16 -7.77
CA MET A 264 5.11 -11.71 -9.03
C MET A 264 5.20 -13.23 -9.00
N ALA A 265 4.08 -13.88 -9.26
CA ALA A 265 3.99 -15.33 -9.36
C ALA A 265 3.09 -15.75 -10.51
N THR A 266 3.51 -16.71 -11.29
CA THR A 266 2.76 -17.29 -12.41
C THR A 266 2.45 -18.75 -12.13
N VAL A 267 1.29 -19.21 -12.62
CA VAL A 267 0.93 -20.63 -12.58
C VAL A 267 1.14 -21.21 -13.97
N GLU A 268 2.07 -22.15 -14.07
CA GLU A 268 2.44 -22.82 -15.30
C GLU A 268 1.96 -24.28 -15.30
N GLU A 269 1.57 -24.79 -16.47
CA GLU A 269 1.32 -26.21 -16.65
C GLU A 269 2.57 -26.89 -17.22
N ALA A 270 3.14 -27.82 -16.45
CA ALA A 270 4.29 -28.59 -16.86
C ALA A 270 4.01 -30.09 -16.65
N HIS A 271 4.04 -30.88 -17.71
CA HIS A 271 3.96 -32.38 -17.68
C HIS A 271 2.77 -32.90 -16.87
N ASN A 272 1.54 -32.37 -17.09
CA ASN A 272 0.31 -32.73 -16.34
C ASN A 272 0.35 -32.39 -14.85
N LYS A 273 1.19 -31.46 -14.42
CA LYS A 273 1.24 -30.89 -13.08
C LYS A 273 1.24 -29.36 -13.18
N HIS A 274 0.70 -28.72 -12.16
CA HIS A 274 0.79 -27.27 -12.04
C HIS A 274 2.04 -26.89 -11.25
N ARG A 275 2.69 -25.83 -11.68
CA ARG A 275 3.81 -25.17 -11.00
C ARG A 275 3.46 -23.74 -10.69
N ILE A 276 3.85 -23.26 -9.53
CA ILE A 276 3.84 -21.84 -9.20
C ILE A 276 5.29 -21.39 -9.32
N VAL A 277 5.57 -20.44 -10.20
CA VAL A 277 6.88 -19.84 -10.40
C VAL A 277 6.86 -18.42 -9.88
N ILE A 278 7.67 -18.11 -8.87
CA ILE A 278 7.81 -16.78 -8.29
C ILE A 278 9.07 -16.17 -8.89
N THR A 279 8.91 -15.05 -9.59
CA THR A 279 10.00 -14.32 -10.26
C THR A 279 10.39 -13.04 -9.55
N GLU A 280 9.53 -12.51 -8.70
CA GLU A 280 9.78 -11.28 -7.96
C GLU A 280 9.24 -11.42 -6.53
N ILE A 281 9.93 -10.82 -5.58
CA ILE A 281 9.52 -10.78 -4.16
C ILE A 281 9.33 -9.34 -3.70
N PRO A 282 8.46 -9.08 -2.71
CA PRO A 282 8.25 -7.74 -2.20
C PRO A 282 9.55 -7.11 -1.67
N TYR A 283 9.63 -5.79 -1.79
CA TYR A 283 10.78 -5.02 -1.33
C TYR A 283 11.09 -5.27 0.15
N GLN A 284 12.37 -5.39 0.49
CA GLN A 284 12.90 -5.69 1.83
C GLN A 284 12.56 -7.11 2.36
N VAL A 285 11.99 -7.97 1.55
CA VAL A 285 11.77 -9.38 1.93
C VAL A 285 13.04 -10.19 1.66
N ASN A 286 13.45 -10.97 2.64
CA ASN A 286 14.56 -11.91 2.51
C ASN A 286 14.08 -13.19 1.80
N LYS A 287 14.68 -13.52 0.64
CA LYS A 287 14.29 -14.67 -0.18
C LYS A 287 14.43 -15.99 0.57
N LYS A 288 15.55 -16.23 1.24
CA LYS A 288 15.83 -17.44 2.01
C LYS A 288 14.83 -17.63 3.15
N ALA A 289 14.53 -16.57 3.91
CA ALA A 289 13.54 -16.61 4.99
C ALA A 289 12.13 -16.90 4.45
N LEU A 290 11.77 -16.35 3.28
CA LEU A 290 10.51 -16.63 2.61
C LEU A 290 10.40 -18.12 2.24
N ILE A 291 11.42 -18.69 1.62
CA ILE A 291 11.48 -20.11 1.24
C ILE A 291 11.37 -21.00 2.49
N GLN A 292 12.13 -20.68 3.54
CA GLN A 292 12.05 -21.41 4.81
C GLN A 292 10.64 -21.37 5.41
N ARG A 293 10.00 -20.20 5.40
CA ARG A 293 8.64 -20.04 5.90
C ARG A 293 7.63 -20.87 5.12
N ILE A 294 7.75 -20.93 3.81
CA ILE A 294 6.90 -21.80 2.96
C ILE A 294 7.09 -23.27 3.38
N GLY A 295 8.35 -23.71 3.54
CA GLY A 295 8.65 -25.07 3.96
C GLY A 295 8.09 -25.43 5.34
N GLU A 296 8.12 -24.51 6.32
CA GLU A 296 7.50 -24.67 7.63
C GLU A 296 5.97 -24.84 7.51
N LEU A 297 5.29 -23.96 6.76
CA LEU A 297 3.83 -24.02 6.58
C LEU A 297 3.37 -25.32 5.91
N VAL A 298 4.17 -25.87 5.02
CA VAL A 298 3.90 -27.19 4.41
C VAL A 298 4.09 -28.32 5.45
N ARG A 299 5.16 -28.27 6.23
CA ARG A 299 5.44 -29.28 7.30
C ARG A 299 4.35 -29.26 8.37
N ASP A 300 3.89 -28.06 8.77
CA ASP A 300 2.87 -27.85 9.78
C ASP A 300 1.45 -28.07 9.23
N LYS A 301 1.33 -28.45 7.95
CA LYS A 301 0.05 -28.70 7.24
C LYS A 301 -0.90 -27.51 7.24
N VAL A 302 -0.38 -26.30 7.35
CA VAL A 302 -1.14 -25.05 7.19
C VAL A 302 -1.44 -24.81 5.72
N ILE A 303 -0.46 -25.10 4.85
CA ILE A 303 -0.64 -25.12 3.40
C ILE A 303 -0.50 -26.56 2.92
N ASP A 304 -1.58 -27.11 2.38
CA ASP A 304 -1.56 -28.40 1.69
C ASP A 304 -1.52 -28.18 0.17
N GLY A 305 -1.13 -29.22 -0.57
CA GLY A 305 -1.10 -29.18 -2.02
C GLY A 305 0.27 -28.92 -2.63
N ILE A 306 1.30 -28.63 -1.85
CA ILE A 306 2.68 -28.50 -2.32
C ILE A 306 3.36 -29.86 -2.30
N SER A 307 4.01 -30.24 -3.41
CA SER A 307 4.77 -31.50 -3.54
C SER A 307 6.27 -31.27 -3.46
N ASN A 308 6.78 -30.16 -3.99
CA ASN A 308 8.20 -29.80 -3.97
C ASN A 308 8.36 -28.27 -3.94
N LEU A 309 9.46 -27.80 -3.35
CA LEU A 309 9.86 -26.40 -3.29
C LEU A 309 11.34 -26.32 -3.59
N SER A 310 11.70 -25.64 -4.67
CA SER A 310 13.09 -25.44 -5.11
C SER A 310 13.39 -23.97 -5.37
N ASP A 311 14.62 -23.58 -5.08
CA ASP A 311 15.18 -22.29 -5.47
C ASP A 311 16.05 -22.51 -6.71
N GLU A 312 15.59 -22.01 -7.84
CA GLU A 312 16.28 -22.07 -9.12
C GLU A 312 16.84 -20.69 -9.53
N SER A 313 16.94 -19.77 -8.58
CA SER A 313 17.48 -18.42 -8.82
C SER A 313 18.91 -18.47 -9.33
N ALA A 314 19.22 -17.69 -10.34
CA ALA A 314 20.52 -17.59 -11.00
C ALA A 314 20.87 -16.12 -11.32
N LEU A 315 21.89 -15.88 -12.11
CA LEU A 315 22.28 -14.54 -12.57
C LEU A 315 21.17 -13.82 -13.35
N GLU A 316 20.23 -14.57 -13.92
CA GLU A 316 19.09 -14.04 -14.68
C GLU A 316 17.99 -13.47 -13.78
N GLY A 317 18.03 -13.74 -12.48
CA GLY A 317 17.06 -13.23 -11.52
C GLY A 317 16.54 -14.27 -10.53
N ILE A 318 15.50 -13.87 -9.79
CA ILE A 318 14.82 -14.74 -8.81
C ILE A 318 13.94 -15.73 -9.56
N LYS A 319 14.04 -17.00 -9.16
CA LYS A 319 13.17 -18.08 -9.65
C LYS A 319 12.93 -19.11 -8.56
N ILE A 320 11.84 -18.96 -7.80
CA ILE A 320 11.40 -19.93 -6.81
C ILE A 320 10.31 -20.78 -7.43
N VAL A 321 10.50 -22.09 -7.50
CA VAL A 321 9.59 -23.04 -8.14
C VAL A 321 8.90 -23.89 -7.07
N ILE A 322 7.56 -23.89 -7.11
CA ILE A 322 6.71 -24.66 -6.21
C ILE A 322 5.89 -25.65 -7.05
N ASP A 323 6.19 -26.93 -6.97
CA ASP A 323 5.42 -27.96 -7.64
C ASP A 323 4.14 -28.26 -6.83
N VAL A 324 2.99 -28.20 -7.48
CA VAL A 324 1.68 -28.44 -6.88
C VAL A 324 1.27 -29.91 -7.08
N LYS A 325 0.68 -30.54 -6.05
CA LYS A 325 0.11 -31.89 -6.16
C LYS A 325 -1.00 -31.92 -7.21
N LYS A 326 -1.13 -33.03 -7.92
CA LYS A 326 -2.10 -33.18 -9.04
C LYS A 326 -3.56 -32.92 -8.63
N GLU A 327 -3.90 -33.25 -7.37
CA GLU A 327 -5.24 -33.09 -6.82
C GLU A 327 -5.50 -31.70 -6.25
N ALA A 328 -4.49 -30.84 -6.16
CA ALA A 328 -4.58 -29.51 -5.56
C ALA A 328 -4.76 -28.43 -6.63
N ASN A 329 -5.54 -27.41 -6.28
CA ASN A 329 -5.71 -26.24 -7.14
C ASN A 329 -4.55 -25.24 -6.89
N ALA A 330 -3.75 -24.97 -7.92
CA ALA A 330 -2.58 -24.08 -7.80
C ALA A 330 -2.95 -22.66 -7.38
N ASN A 331 -4.10 -22.13 -7.80
CA ASN A 331 -4.54 -20.80 -7.41
C ASN A 331 -4.89 -20.72 -5.91
N VAL A 332 -5.47 -21.79 -5.37
CA VAL A 332 -5.75 -21.88 -3.92
C VAL A 332 -4.46 -21.93 -3.12
N VAL A 333 -3.47 -22.70 -3.60
CA VAL A 333 -2.14 -22.75 -2.98
C VAL A 333 -1.48 -21.39 -3.03
N LEU A 334 -1.49 -20.71 -4.17
CA LEU A 334 -0.92 -19.37 -4.35
C LEU A 334 -1.58 -18.33 -3.42
N ASN A 335 -2.91 -18.35 -3.30
CA ASN A 335 -3.62 -17.48 -2.38
C ASN A 335 -3.25 -17.73 -0.91
N ASN A 336 -3.04 -19.00 -0.54
CA ASN A 336 -2.55 -19.34 0.80
C ASN A 336 -1.11 -18.86 1.04
N LEU A 337 -0.25 -18.89 0.01
CA LEU A 337 1.10 -18.31 0.08
C LEU A 337 1.03 -16.80 0.32
N TYR A 338 0.21 -16.06 -0.41
CA TYR A 338 0.00 -14.62 -0.18
C TYR A 338 -0.51 -14.31 1.22
N LYS A 339 -1.38 -15.16 1.76
CA LYS A 339 -1.99 -14.95 3.08
C LYS A 339 -1.06 -15.26 4.24
N HIS A 340 -0.22 -16.30 4.13
CA HIS A 340 0.54 -16.84 5.26
C HIS A 340 2.05 -16.56 5.19
N THR A 341 2.52 -15.92 4.13
CA THR A 341 3.94 -15.60 3.93
C THR A 341 4.14 -14.13 3.56
N GLN A 342 5.41 -13.71 3.53
CA GLN A 342 5.80 -12.38 3.08
C GLN A 342 5.79 -12.22 1.55
N LEU A 343 5.27 -13.20 0.79
CA LEU A 343 5.05 -13.04 -0.65
C LEU A 343 4.01 -11.93 -0.95
N GLN A 344 3.18 -11.60 0.02
CA GLN A 344 2.40 -10.38 0.10
C GLN A 344 2.63 -9.72 1.45
N THR A 345 2.94 -8.42 1.46
CA THR A 345 3.21 -7.67 2.67
C THR A 345 2.66 -6.26 2.58
N SER A 346 2.40 -5.65 3.74
CA SER A 346 2.04 -4.24 3.81
C SER A 346 3.29 -3.41 4.03
N TYR A 347 3.44 -2.34 3.24
CA TYR A 347 4.50 -1.35 3.36
C TYR A 347 3.92 -0.03 3.85
N GLY A 348 4.27 0.35 5.08
CA GLY A 348 3.83 1.62 5.67
C GLY A 348 4.70 2.76 5.16
N ILE A 349 4.10 3.75 4.51
CA ILE A 349 4.77 4.96 4.03
C ILE A 349 4.71 6.03 5.11
N ASN A 350 5.84 6.67 5.39
CA ASN A 350 5.93 7.83 6.26
C ASN A 350 7.03 8.78 5.74
N PHE A 351 6.62 9.88 5.14
CA PHE A 351 7.50 10.91 4.56
C PHE A 351 7.99 11.89 5.61
N LEU A 352 8.59 11.36 6.67
CA LEU A 352 9.21 12.14 7.74
C LEU A 352 10.65 12.45 7.37
N MET A 353 11.01 13.72 7.31
CA MET A 353 12.35 14.20 6.93
C MET A 353 12.70 15.50 7.63
N LEU A 354 13.95 15.94 7.52
CA LEU A 354 14.41 17.20 8.07
C LEU A 354 14.16 18.33 7.05
N VAL A 355 13.49 19.37 7.52
CA VAL A 355 13.33 20.65 6.82
C VAL A 355 13.91 21.72 7.74
N ASP A 356 14.96 22.38 7.29
CA ASP A 356 15.69 23.39 8.08
C ASP A 356 16.05 22.91 9.49
N GLY A 357 16.55 21.66 9.58
CA GLY A 357 16.94 21.02 10.85
C GLY A 357 15.80 20.54 11.73
N SER A 358 14.54 20.71 11.32
CA SER A 358 13.35 20.29 12.08
C SER A 358 12.66 19.09 11.42
N PRO A 359 12.24 18.05 12.17
CA PRO A 359 11.53 16.91 11.61
C PRO A 359 10.11 17.31 11.21
N ARG A 360 9.75 17.06 9.95
CA ARG A 360 8.40 17.30 9.40
C ARG A 360 7.94 16.14 8.55
N THR A 361 6.65 15.85 8.60
CA THR A 361 5.99 14.93 7.65
C THR A 361 5.41 15.78 6.54
N LEU A 362 5.82 15.51 5.30
CA LEU A 362 5.47 16.29 4.12
C LEU A 362 4.67 15.46 3.13
N GLY A 363 3.77 16.09 2.38
CA GLY A 363 3.16 15.51 1.18
C GLY A 363 4.12 15.54 -0.02
N LEU A 364 3.74 14.84 -1.11
CA LEU A 364 4.59 14.77 -2.31
C LEU A 364 4.88 16.15 -2.90
N ARG A 365 3.86 17.02 -3.02
CA ARG A 365 4.01 18.38 -3.56
C ARG A 365 4.99 19.19 -2.71
N GLU A 366 4.87 19.14 -1.38
CA GLU A 366 5.74 19.87 -0.46
C GLU A 366 7.21 19.39 -0.56
N ILE A 367 7.43 18.09 -0.75
CA ILE A 367 8.79 17.53 -0.95
C ILE A 367 9.40 18.10 -2.22
N ILE A 368 8.65 18.13 -3.33
CA ILE A 368 9.10 18.68 -4.61
C ILE A 368 9.37 20.19 -4.46
N GLU A 369 8.48 20.93 -3.80
CA GLU A 369 8.65 22.36 -3.51
C GLU A 369 9.98 22.63 -2.79
N LYS A 370 10.23 21.95 -1.67
CA LYS A 370 11.47 22.15 -0.90
C LYS A 370 12.72 21.75 -1.65
N TYR A 371 12.62 20.72 -2.50
CA TYR A 371 13.72 20.34 -3.37
C TYR A 371 13.99 21.39 -4.46
N ILE A 372 12.96 21.93 -5.12
CA ILE A 372 13.11 22.99 -6.12
C ILE A 372 13.67 24.28 -5.49
N ASP A 373 13.20 24.65 -4.30
CA ASP A 373 13.75 25.79 -3.57
C ASP A 373 15.25 25.61 -3.29
N HIS A 374 15.67 24.40 -2.91
CA HIS A 374 17.09 24.09 -2.76
C HIS A 374 17.85 24.26 -4.09
N GLN A 375 17.31 23.74 -5.19
CA GLN A 375 17.94 23.88 -6.50
C GLN A 375 18.06 25.34 -6.95
N LYS A 376 17.08 26.19 -6.67
CA LYS A 376 17.17 27.63 -6.92
C LYS A 376 18.38 28.23 -6.22
N HIS A 377 18.58 27.90 -4.93
CA HIS A 377 19.75 28.39 -4.17
C HIS A 377 21.07 27.86 -4.74
N VAL A 378 21.14 26.59 -5.10
CA VAL A 378 22.35 25.98 -5.70
C VAL A 378 22.71 26.65 -7.01
N ILE A 379 21.75 26.80 -7.92
CA ILE A 379 21.99 27.45 -9.24
C ILE A 379 22.38 28.91 -9.08
N TYR A 380 21.65 29.64 -8.21
CA TYR A 380 21.96 31.04 -7.93
C TYR A 380 23.42 31.23 -7.44
N ARG A 381 23.84 30.47 -6.41
CA ARG A 381 25.21 30.53 -5.87
C ARG A 381 26.24 30.09 -6.89
N ARG A 382 25.98 29.05 -7.66
CA ARG A 382 26.85 28.61 -8.76
C ARG A 382 27.06 29.71 -9.80
N CYS A 383 25.95 30.31 -10.25
CA CYS A 383 26.04 31.41 -11.22
C CYS A 383 26.80 32.63 -10.67
N GLN A 384 26.63 32.97 -9.38
CA GLN A 384 27.40 34.02 -8.74
C GLN A 384 28.89 33.70 -8.68
N PHE A 385 29.24 32.46 -8.34
CA PHE A 385 30.62 32.02 -8.28
C PHE A 385 31.28 32.06 -9.65
N ASP A 386 30.63 31.52 -10.67
CA ASP A 386 31.15 31.53 -12.05
C ASP A 386 31.20 32.96 -12.61
N LEU A 387 30.19 33.79 -12.32
CA LEU A 387 30.16 35.19 -12.73
C LEU A 387 31.36 35.96 -12.16
N LYS A 388 31.63 35.82 -10.85
CA LYS A 388 32.78 36.44 -10.21
C LYS A 388 34.09 35.98 -10.85
N ARG A 389 34.25 34.65 -11.01
CA ARG A 389 35.45 34.07 -11.63
C ARG A 389 35.68 34.59 -13.07
N TYR A 390 34.59 34.68 -13.85
CA TYR A 390 34.70 35.18 -15.24
C TYR A 390 34.99 36.69 -15.28
N LYS A 391 34.37 37.48 -14.41
CA LYS A 391 34.68 38.91 -14.29
C LYS A 391 36.12 39.15 -13.83
N ASP A 392 36.61 38.40 -12.85
CA ASP A 392 38.00 38.48 -12.40
C ASP A 392 38.96 38.11 -13.53
N ARG A 393 38.62 37.10 -14.34
CA ARG A 393 39.43 36.73 -15.51
C ARG A 393 39.39 37.77 -16.61
N LEU A 394 38.22 38.31 -16.94
CA LEU A 394 38.05 39.40 -17.90
C LEU A 394 38.87 40.61 -17.50
N HIS A 395 38.82 41.01 -16.25
CA HIS A 395 39.59 42.11 -15.71
C HIS A 395 41.10 41.95 -15.97
N ILE A 396 41.63 40.73 -15.79
CA ILE A 396 43.05 40.44 -16.10
C ILE A 396 43.29 40.50 -17.61
N LEU A 397 42.41 39.95 -18.43
CA LEU A 397 42.56 39.92 -19.89
C LEU A 397 42.51 41.34 -20.51
N ASP A 398 41.62 42.21 -19.99
CA ASP A 398 41.55 43.60 -20.39
C ASP A 398 42.86 44.34 -20.14
N GLY A 399 43.50 44.12 -18.98
CA GLY A 399 44.80 44.63 -18.67
C GLY A 399 45.88 44.11 -19.63
N LEU A 400 45.88 42.84 -19.96
CA LEU A 400 46.78 42.22 -20.92
C LEU A 400 46.56 42.75 -22.33
N LYS A 401 45.35 43.05 -22.76
CA LYS A 401 45.01 43.65 -24.03
C LYS A 401 45.55 45.03 -24.11
N ILE A 402 45.37 45.88 -23.08
CA ILE A 402 45.97 47.26 -23.01
C ILE A 402 47.48 47.17 -23.11
N ALA A 403 48.14 46.24 -22.44
CA ALA A 403 49.59 46.06 -22.48
C ALA A 403 50.06 45.61 -23.85
N LEU A 404 49.40 44.74 -24.57
CA LEU A 404 49.72 44.26 -25.90
C LEU A 404 49.54 45.36 -26.96
N ASP A 405 48.52 46.21 -26.80
CA ASP A 405 48.28 47.37 -27.68
C ASP A 405 49.33 48.43 -27.52
N ASN A 406 50.05 48.50 -26.38
CA ASN A 406 51.02 49.46 -26.01
C ASN A 406 52.36 48.81 -25.65
N ILE A 407 52.76 47.74 -26.29
CA ILE A 407 53.83 46.83 -25.87
C ILE A 407 55.20 47.55 -25.74
N ASP A 408 55.53 48.39 -26.64
CA ASP A 408 56.84 49.12 -26.63
C ASP A 408 56.96 50.04 -25.39
N ARG A 409 55.87 50.68 -25.01
CA ARG A 409 55.81 51.55 -23.83
C ARG A 409 55.82 50.72 -22.53
N VAL A 410 55.13 49.58 -22.49
CA VAL A 410 55.16 48.65 -21.37
C VAL A 410 56.55 48.10 -21.12
N ILE A 411 57.25 47.65 -22.17
CA ILE A 411 58.65 47.17 -22.12
C ILE A 411 59.56 48.24 -21.64
N LYS A 412 59.41 49.49 -22.10
CA LYS A 412 60.23 50.63 -21.67
C LYS A 412 60.09 50.91 -20.19
N ILE A 413 58.82 50.94 -19.66
CA ILE A 413 58.58 51.18 -18.23
C ILE A 413 59.21 50.07 -17.41
N ILE A 414 59.06 48.82 -17.79
CA ILE A 414 59.56 47.64 -17.02
C ILE A 414 61.09 47.67 -17.00
N ARG A 415 61.76 48.07 -18.11
CA ARG A 415 63.22 48.14 -18.16
C ARG A 415 63.85 49.35 -17.41
N GLU A 416 63.12 50.44 -17.28
CA GLU A 416 63.55 51.64 -16.58
C GLU A 416 63.34 51.59 -15.08
N SER A 417 62.51 50.68 -14.61
CA SER A 417 62.18 50.46 -13.18
C SER A 417 63.32 49.70 -12.48
N ALA A 418 63.61 50.06 -11.24
CA ALA A 418 64.61 49.41 -10.42
C ALA A 418 64.19 48.07 -9.80
N ASP A 419 62.89 47.91 -9.55
CA ASP A 419 62.29 46.70 -9.00
C ASP A 419 60.84 46.46 -9.51
N ASP A 420 60.26 45.36 -9.12
CA ASP A 420 58.91 44.95 -9.53
C ASP A 420 57.84 45.92 -9.00
N ASP A 421 58.04 46.54 -7.83
CA ASP A 421 57.06 47.44 -7.21
C ASP A 421 57.06 48.79 -7.95
N GLU A 422 58.21 49.30 -8.37
CA GLU A 422 58.32 50.49 -9.20
C GLU A 422 57.76 50.25 -10.59
N ALA A 423 57.99 49.08 -11.19
CA ALA A 423 57.43 48.69 -12.47
C ALA A 423 55.90 48.61 -12.40
N LYS A 424 55.36 48.03 -11.35
CA LYS A 424 53.93 47.95 -11.07
C LYS A 424 53.28 49.33 -10.93
N ALA A 425 53.89 50.21 -10.10
CA ALA A 425 53.45 51.59 -9.92
C ALA A 425 53.47 52.38 -11.24
N GLY A 426 54.52 52.16 -12.03
CA GLY A 426 54.66 52.73 -13.36
C GLY A 426 53.61 52.32 -14.35
N LEU A 427 53.22 51.01 -14.38
CA LEU A 427 52.17 50.48 -15.22
C LEU A 427 50.78 50.99 -14.77
N MET A 428 50.52 51.01 -13.47
CA MET A 428 49.26 51.52 -12.90
C MET A 428 49.04 52.99 -13.26
N SER A 429 50.04 53.83 -13.09
CA SER A 429 49.96 55.30 -13.35
C SER A 429 49.85 55.67 -14.84
N ASN A 430 50.53 54.93 -15.72
CA ASN A 430 50.54 55.22 -17.15
C ASN A 430 49.35 54.67 -17.94
N PHE A 431 48.71 53.56 -17.46
CA PHE A 431 47.66 52.91 -18.20
C PHE A 431 46.34 52.75 -17.38
N ALA A 432 46.32 53.40 -16.19
CA ALA A 432 45.13 53.25 -15.26
C ALA A 432 44.78 51.80 -14.94
N LEU A 433 45.78 50.92 -14.81
CA LEU A 433 45.63 49.52 -14.52
C LEU A 433 45.43 49.28 -13.02
N SER A 434 44.76 48.26 -12.67
CA SER A 434 44.73 47.79 -11.27
C SER A 434 46.05 47.08 -10.91
N GLU A 435 46.26 46.88 -9.60
CA GLU A 435 47.40 46.13 -9.11
C GLU A 435 47.47 44.72 -9.68
N VAL A 436 46.32 44.02 -9.69
CA VAL A 436 46.18 42.66 -10.23
C VAL A 436 46.51 42.61 -11.73
N GLN A 437 46.05 43.59 -12.50
CA GLN A 437 46.36 43.70 -13.92
C GLN A 437 47.84 43.94 -14.15
N SER A 438 48.46 44.88 -13.40
CA SER A 438 49.85 45.19 -13.49
C SER A 438 50.78 44.04 -13.14
N GLN A 439 50.38 43.24 -12.07
CA GLN A 439 51.08 42.03 -11.71
C GLN A 439 50.98 40.97 -12.82
N ALA A 440 49.79 40.78 -13.41
CA ALA A 440 49.60 39.82 -14.51
C ALA A 440 50.42 40.20 -15.77
N ILE A 441 50.64 41.46 -16.00
CA ILE A 441 51.51 41.95 -17.08
C ILE A 441 52.99 41.62 -16.76
N LEU A 442 53.44 41.81 -15.52
CA LEU A 442 54.82 41.51 -15.13
C LEU A 442 55.09 39.99 -15.19
N ASP A 443 54.12 39.18 -14.82
CA ASP A 443 54.22 37.72 -14.90
C ASP A 443 54.05 37.15 -16.33
N MET A 444 53.84 38.03 -17.34
CA MET A 444 53.59 37.59 -18.70
C MET A 444 54.88 37.08 -19.37
N ARG A 445 54.82 35.87 -19.89
CA ARG A 445 55.93 35.24 -20.62
C ARG A 445 56.13 35.91 -21.99
N LEU A 446 57.35 36.08 -22.41
CA LEU A 446 57.71 36.69 -23.73
C LEU A 446 57.01 36.02 -24.93
N LYS A 447 56.68 34.71 -24.84
CA LYS A 447 55.93 33.97 -25.87
C LYS A 447 54.56 34.59 -26.13
N ARG A 448 53.87 35.19 -25.14
CA ARG A 448 52.56 35.81 -25.28
C ARG A 448 52.56 37.17 -26.01
N LEU A 449 53.72 37.69 -26.41
CA LEU A 449 53.81 38.94 -27.14
C LEU A 449 53.63 38.80 -28.68
N THR A 450 53.32 37.59 -29.16
CA THR A 450 53.10 37.34 -30.59
C THR A 450 51.66 37.70 -31.01
N GLY A 451 51.54 38.16 -32.30
CA GLY A 451 50.21 38.54 -32.82
C GLY A 451 49.13 37.42 -32.74
N LEU A 452 49.58 36.16 -32.86
CA LEU A 452 48.68 35.00 -32.70
C LEU A 452 48.10 34.87 -31.28
N GLU A 453 48.90 35.23 -30.26
CA GLU A 453 48.44 35.20 -28.88
C GLU A 453 47.49 36.37 -28.55
N LYS A 454 47.67 37.53 -29.20
CA LYS A 454 46.77 38.68 -29.12
C LYS A 454 45.37 38.29 -29.62
N SER A 455 45.28 37.62 -30.78
CA SER A 455 44.00 37.13 -31.33
C SER A 455 43.30 36.16 -30.38
N LYS A 456 44.04 35.23 -29.73
CA LYS A 456 43.48 34.30 -28.74
C LYS A 456 42.96 35.02 -27.49
N ILE A 457 43.61 36.07 -27.03
CA ILE A 457 43.14 36.87 -25.90
C ILE A 457 41.85 37.60 -26.27
N GLU A 458 41.77 38.17 -27.47
CA GLU A 458 40.56 38.82 -27.95
C GLU A 458 39.38 37.83 -28.11
N GLU A 459 39.66 36.62 -28.61
CA GLU A 459 38.66 35.54 -28.69
C GLU A 459 38.20 35.11 -27.28
N GLU A 460 39.10 34.90 -26.30
CA GLU A 460 38.78 34.56 -24.90
C GLU A 460 37.95 35.67 -24.23
N ILE A 461 38.25 36.94 -24.47
CA ILE A 461 37.49 38.10 -23.97
C ILE A 461 36.05 38.02 -24.50
N ALA A 462 35.84 37.86 -25.81
CA ALA A 462 34.53 37.84 -26.43
C ALA A 462 33.68 36.64 -25.94
N GLU A 463 34.31 35.48 -25.72
CA GLU A 463 33.65 34.31 -25.14
C GLU A 463 33.23 34.55 -23.69
N LEU A 464 34.13 35.13 -22.88
CA LEU A 464 33.83 35.42 -21.47
C LEU A 464 32.77 36.53 -21.31
N GLU A 465 32.81 37.57 -22.15
CA GLU A 465 31.77 38.62 -22.17
C GLU A 465 30.38 38.04 -22.44
N LYS A 466 30.30 37.09 -23.39
CA LYS A 466 29.07 36.39 -23.67
C LYS A 466 28.58 35.57 -22.46
N LEU A 467 29.48 34.79 -21.82
CA LEU A 467 29.14 33.99 -20.64
C LEU A 467 28.75 34.88 -19.45
N VAL A 468 29.42 35.99 -19.22
CA VAL A 468 29.07 36.98 -18.17
C VAL A 468 27.64 37.48 -18.40
N LYS A 469 27.34 37.89 -19.64
CA LYS A 469 25.99 38.36 -19.97
C LYS A 469 24.93 37.30 -19.74
N GLU A 470 25.17 36.06 -20.17
CA GLU A 470 24.26 34.93 -19.94
C GLU A 470 24.02 34.69 -18.44
N LEU A 471 25.07 34.69 -17.62
CA LEU A 471 24.96 34.54 -16.17
C LEU A 471 24.23 35.69 -15.49
N GLU A 472 24.50 36.95 -15.93
CA GLU A 472 23.77 38.12 -15.42
C GLU A 472 22.28 38.04 -15.74
N GLU A 473 21.92 37.57 -16.94
CA GLU A 473 20.54 37.36 -17.33
C GLU A 473 19.88 36.26 -16.51
N ILE A 474 20.56 35.13 -16.18
CA ILE A 474 20.06 34.07 -15.33
C ILE A 474 19.82 34.60 -13.90
N LEU A 475 20.80 35.34 -13.36
CA LEU A 475 20.69 35.88 -11.99
C LEU A 475 19.61 36.96 -11.84
N ALA A 476 19.24 37.65 -12.93
CA ALA A 476 18.22 38.69 -12.93
C ALA A 476 16.77 38.16 -12.92
N SER A 477 16.54 36.89 -13.25
CA SER A 477 15.18 36.33 -13.40
C SER A 477 15.07 34.97 -12.75
N GLU A 478 14.10 34.81 -11.84
CA GLU A 478 13.76 33.51 -11.24
C GLU A 478 13.28 32.50 -12.30
N GLU A 479 12.55 32.97 -13.31
CA GLU A 479 12.09 32.13 -14.43
C GLU A 479 13.28 31.50 -15.17
N LYS A 480 14.36 32.26 -15.42
CA LYS A 480 15.56 31.72 -16.05
C LYS A 480 16.30 30.71 -15.17
N ILE A 481 16.32 30.93 -13.87
CA ILE A 481 16.86 29.94 -12.92
C ILE A 481 16.06 28.62 -13.00
N LEU A 482 14.73 28.70 -13.02
CA LEU A 482 13.85 27.54 -13.16
C LEU A 482 14.04 26.84 -14.52
N GLU A 483 14.27 27.57 -15.60
CA GLU A 483 14.58 27.01 -16.93
C GLU A 483 15.90 26.24 -16.93
N VAL A 484 16.93 26.75 -16.25
CA VAL A 484 18.19 26.03 -16.05
C VAL A 484 17.98 24.76 -15.26
N ILE A 485 17.23 24.81 -14.15
CA ILE A 485 16.90 23.64 -13.34
C ILE A 485 16.19 22.59 -14.19
N LYS A 486 15.16 22.99 -14.95
CA LYS A 486 14.40 22.12 -15.84
C LYS A 486 15.29 21.44 -16.88
N THR A 487 16.15 22.20 -17.55
CA THR A 487 17.08 21.68 -18.56
C THR A 487 18.04 20.66 -17.95
N GLU A 488 18.64 20.96 -16.81
CA GLU A 488 19.59 20.07 -16.15
C GLU A 488 18.93 18.78 -15.62
N MET A 489 17.68 18.85 -15.14
CA MET A 489 16.92 17.66 -14.75
C MET A 489 16.58 16.77 -15.95
N LEU A 490 16.20 17.36 -17.08
CA LEU A 490 15.93 16.61 -18.31
C LEU A 490 17.21 15.93 -18.84
N GLU A 491 18.38 16.56 -18.77
CA GLU A 491 19.65 15.91 -19.09
C GLU A 491 19.92 14.67 -18.21
N ILE A 492 19.59 14.76 -16.91
CA ILE A 492 19.74 13.61 -16.00
C ILE A 492 18.76 12.51 -16.34
N LYS A 493 17.51 12.87 -16.68
CA LYS A 493 16.51 11.92 -17.14
C LYS A 493 16.99 11.17 -18.37
N ASP A 494 17.45 11.88 -19.40
CA ASP A 494 17.93 11.25 -20.65
C ASP A 494 19.12 10.33 -20.42
N LYS A 495 19.95 10.61 -19.44
CA LYS A 495 21.17 9.86 -19.17
C LYS A 495 20.97 8.65 -18.25
N TYR A 496 20.03 8.70 -17.31
CA TYR A 496 19.94 7.72 -16.23
C TYR A 496 18.56 7.11 -16.03
N ALA A 497 17.50 7.65 -16.67
CA ALA A 497 16.16 7.07 -16.51
C ALA A 497 16.08 5.68 -17.15
N ASP A 498 15.37 4.80 -16.47
CA ASP A 498 15.04 3.46 -16.92
C ASP A 498 13.53 3.22 -16.75
N GLU A 499 13.06 2.09 -17.26
CA GLU A 499 11.66 1.71 -17.16
C GLU A 499 11.24 1.41 -15.72
N ARG A 500 9.96 1.65 -15.44
CA ARG A 500 9.34 1.27 -14.16
C ARG A 500 9.43 -0.24 -13.98
N ARG A 501 9.87 -0.68 -12.80
CA ARG A 501 9.98 -2.09 -12.42
C ARG A 501 8.72 -2.58 -11.72
N THR A 502 8.16 -1.79 -10.81
CA THR A 502 6.99 -2.16 -10.01
C THR A 502 5.69 -1.92 -10.77
N HIS A 503 4.87 -2.94 -10.93
CA HIS A 503 3.54 -2.82 -11.51
C HIS A 503 2.54 -2.29 -10.48
N ILE A 504 1.58 -1.45 -10.90
CA ILE A 504 0.48 -0.99 -10.05
C ILE A 504 -0.81 -1.59 -10.60
N ASP A 505 -1.39 -2.52 -9.87
CA ASP A 505 -2.65 -3.16 -10.24
C ASP A 505 -3.83 -2.31 -9.75
N MET A 506 -4.39 -1.52 -10.66
CA MET A 506 -5.55 -0.64 -10.39
C MET A 506 -6.86 -1.42 -10.27
N THR A 507 -6.88 -2.71 -10.68
CA THR A 507 -8.09 -3.55 -10.60
C THR A 507 -8.19 -4.27 -9.26
N ALA A 508 -7.11 -4.32 -8.50
CA ALA A 508 -7.14 -4.84 -7.16
C ALA A 508 -8.03 -3.94 -6.29
N ILE A 509 -8.96 -4.57 -5.58
CA ILE A 509 -9.86 -3.86 -4.68
C ILE A 509 -9.01 -3.30 -3.55
N ASP A 510 -8.79 -2.00 -3.58
CA ASP A 510 -8.23 -1.27 -2.46
C ASP A 510 -9.18 -1.38 -1.27
N TYR A 511 -8.60 -1.45 -0.09
CA TYR A 511 -9.33 -1.17 1.13
C TYR A 511 -9.67 0.34 1.10
N ILE A 512 -10.81 0.66 0.49
CA ILE A 512 -11.25 2.05 0.35
C ILE A 512 -11.74 2.50 1.73
N GLU A 513 -10.91 3.28 2.42
CA GLU A 513 -11.34 3.92 3.67
C GLU A 513 -12.33 5.07 3.44
N ASP A 514 -12.44 5.58 2.21
CA ASP A 514 -13.41 6.63 1.88
C ASP A 514 -14.56 6.06 1.04
N GLU A 515 -15.51 5.49 1.76
CA GLU A 515 -16.76 4.95 1.21
C GLU A 515 -17.56 5.98 0.39
N SER A 516 -17.32 7.28 0.61
CA SER A 516 -17.99 8.38 -0.08
C SER A 516 -17.66 8.48 -1.58
N LEU A 517 -16.55 7.86 -2.00
CA LEU A 517 -16.11 7.85 -3.40
C LEU A 517 -16.73 6.71 -4.23
N ILE A 518 -17.39 5.75 -3.58
CA ILE A 518 -18.07 4.64 -4.26
C ILE A 518 -19.51 5.05 -4.56
N PRO A 519 -19.99 4.91 -5.79
CA PRO A 519 -21.39 5.14 -6.07
C PRO A 519 -22.28 4.14 -5.33
N VAL A 520 -23.39 4.63 -4.76
CA VAL A 520 -24.42 3.77 -4.16
C VAL A 520 -25.21 3.14 -5.28
N GLU A 521 -25.00 1.87 -5.53
CA GLU A 521 -25.69 1.09 -6.57
C GLU A 521 -26.49 -0.03 -5.96
N ASN A 522 -27.67 -0.30 -6.52
CA ASN A 522 -28.44 -1.47 -6.18
C ASN A 522 -27.82 -2.70 -6.84
N VAL A 523 -27.46 -3.70 -6.05
CA VAL A 523 -26.78 -4.90 -6.51
C VAL A 523 -27.50 -6.16 -6.05
N VAL A 524 -27.41 -7.19 -6.88
CA VAL A 524 -27.84 -8.55 -6.54
C VAL A 524 -26.61 -9.38 -6.26
N ILE A 525 -26.51 -9.91 -5.05
CA ILE A 525 -25.43 -10.79 -4.64
C ILE A 525 -25.94 -12.24 -4.69
N THR A 526 -25.20 -13.08 -5.41
CA THR A 526 -25.52 -14.51 -5.52
C THR A 526 -24.39 -15.36 -4.96
N LEU A 527 -24.74 -16.39 -4.22
CA LEU A 527 -23.81 -17.40 -3.70
C LEU A 527 -24.32 -18.79 -4.08
N THR A 528 -23.43 -19.59 -4.64
CA THR A 528 -23.74 -20.98 -4.99
C THR A 528 -23.43 -21.94 -3.83
N ASN A 529 -24.02 -23.11 -3.87
CA ASN A 529 -23.81 -24.22 -2.93
C ASN A 529 -22.31 -24.65 -2.87
N LYS A 530 -21.58 -24.58 -3.99
CA LYS A 530 -20.14 -24.85 -4.04
C LYS A 530 -19.28 -23.66 -3.62
N GLY A 531 -19.90 -22.53 -3.21
CA GLY A 531 -19.22 -21.38 -2.65
C GLY A 531 -18.69 -20.40 -3.68
N TYR A 532 -19.30 -20.26 -4.86
CA TYR A 532 -18.99 -19.18 -5.80
C TYR A 532 -19.90 -17.98 -5.52
N ILE A 533 -19.29 -16.81 -5.35
CA ILE A 533 -19.98 -15.55 -5.07
C ILE A 533 -19.72 -14.53 -6.15
N LYS A 534 -20.72 -13.72 -6.45
CA LYS A 534 -20.60 -12.54 -7.32
C LYS A 534 -21.65 -11.51 -6.99
N ARG A 535 -21.40 -10.27 -7.39
CA ARG A 535 -22.44 -9.24 -7.46
C ARG A 535 -22.74 -8.90 -8.92
N LEU A 536 -23.95 -8.41 -9.12
CA LEU A 536 -24.47 -7.92 -10.40
C LEU A 536 -25.23 -6.64 -10.13
N PRO A 537 -25.20 -5.62 -11.02
CA PRO A 537 -26.16 -4.52 -10.94
C PRO A 537 -27.58 -5.03 -11.03
N ALA A 538 -28.49 -4.48 -10.22
CA ALA A 538 -29.90 -4.95 -10.17
C ALA A 538 -30.58 -4.87 -11.54
N ASP A 539 -30.21 -3.90 -12.37
CA ASP A 539 -30.76 -3.67 -13.73
C ASP A 539 -30.40 -4.79 -14.73
N THR A 540 -29.48 -5.68 -14.36
CA THR A 540 -29.08 -6.81 -15.21
C THR A 540 -30.14 -7.90 -15.32
N TYR A 541 -31.09 -7.95 -14.37
CA TYR A 541 -32.21 -8.88 -14.34
C TYR A 541 -33.48 -8.22 -14.91
N LYS A 542 -33.53 -7.98 -16.22
CA LYS A 542 -34.73 -7.49 -16.90
C LYS A 542 -35.85 -8.52 -16.86
N THR A 543 -37.06 -8.09 -16.61
CA THR A 543 -38.34 -8.83 -16.62
C THR A 543 -38.55 -9.60 -17.90
N GLN A 544 -39.00 -10.86 -17.82
CA GLN A 544 -39.43 -11.65 -18.94
C GLN A 544 -40.97 -11.91 -18.86
N ASN A 545 -41.66 -11.77 -20.00
CA ASN A 545 -43.09 -12.05 -20.15
C ASN A 545 -43.45 -13.50 -19.92
N ARG A 546 -44.71 -13.78 -19.54
CA ARG A 546 -45.28 -15.13 -19.37
C ARG A 546 -44.98 -15.99 -20.58
N GLY A 547 -44.35 -17.19 -20.35
CA GLY A 547 -44.04 -18.17 -21.37
C GLY A 547 -42.59 -18.21 -21.83
N GLY A 548 -41.72 -17.32 -21.33
CA GLY A 548 -40.29 -17.37 -21.61
C GLY A 548 -39.61 -18.57 -20.96
N MET A 549 -38.66 -19.20 -21.65
CA MET A 549 -37.76 -20.17 -21.05
C MET A 549 -36.87 -19.42 -20.07
N GLY A 550 -36.88 -19.77 -18.81
CA GLY A 550 -36.12 -19.17 -17.74
C GLY A 550 -34.64 -18.95 -18.14
N VAL A 551 -34.07 -17.80 -17.73
CA VAL A 551 -32.70 -17.42 -18.11
C VAL A 551 -31.74 -17.97 -17.08
N LYS A 552 -30.70 -18.69 -17.51
CA LYS A 552 -29.62 -19.14 -16.63
C LYS A 552 -28.95 -17.91 -15.97
N GLY A 553 -29.15 -17.77 -14.66
CA GLY A 553 -28.57 -16.67 -13.89
C GLY A 553 -27.06 -16.79 -13.67
N MET A 554 -26.49 -17.98 -13.89
CA MET A 554 -25.06 -18.26 -13.67
C MET A 554 -24.67 -19.52 -14.46
N ALA A 555 -23.44 -19.53 -15.04
CA ALA A 555 -22.87 -20.76 -15.56
C ALA A 555 -22.40 -21.62 -14.37
N THR A 556 -23.13 -22.68 -14.07
CA THR A 556 -22.77 -23.64 -13.02
C THR A 556 -22.21 -24.92 -13.66
N ASN A 557 -21.33 -25.62 -12.95
CA ASN A 557 -20.98 -27.00 -13.30
C ASN A 557 -22.24 -27.90 -13.11
N GLU A 558 -22.23 -29.11 -13.66
CA GLU A 558 -23.39 -30.03 -13.68
C GLU A 558 -24.01 -30.31 -12.30
N GLU A 559 -23.36 -29.96 -11.19
CA GLU A 559 -23.76 -30.17 -9.80
C GLU A 559 -23.74 -28.91 -8.92
N ASP A 560 -23.70 -27.70 -9.48
CA ASP A 560 -23.65 -26.45 -8.70
C ASP A 560 -24.92 -25.62 -8.99
N PHE A 561 -25.49 -24.97 -7.95
CA PHE A 561 -26.69 -24.13 -8.07
C PHE A 561 -26.62 -22.93 -7.12
N VAL A 562 -27.37 -21.88 -7.42
CA VAL A 562 -27.46 -20.70 -6.58
C VAL A 562 -28.25 -21.05 -5.32
N GLU A 563 -27.57 -20.98 -4.17
CA GLU A 563 -28.20 -21.29 -2.86
C GLU A 563 -28.75 -20.04 -2.17
N HIS A 564 -28.02 -18.91 -2.29
CA HIS A 564 -28.42 -17.63 -1.72
C HIS A 564 -28.43 -16.53 -2.77
N LEU A 565 -29.47 -15.69 -2.71
CA LEU A 565 -29.63 -14.50 -3.50
C LEU A 565 -30.14 -13.40 -2.58
N ILE A 566 -29.44 -12.26 -2.53
CA ILE A 566 -29.86 -11.10 -1.74
C ILE A 566 -29.76 -9.82 -2.56
N ASN A 567 -30.74 -8.94 -2.38
CA ASN A 567 -30.70 -7.59 -2.90
C ASN A 567 -30.10 -6.67 -1.84
N ALA A 568 -29.08 -5.91 -2.23
CA ALA A 568 -28.37 -5.02 -1.34
C ALA A 568 -27.94 -3.77 -2.11
N THR A 569 -27.46 -2.77 -1.41
CA THR A 569 -26.68 -1.68 -2.03
C THR A 569 -25.19 -1.99 -1.96
N SER A 570 -24.39 -1.34 -2.81
CA SER A 570 -22.94 -1.44 -2.75
C SER A 570 -22.38 -1.09 -1.36
N HIS A 571 -23.06 -0.23 -0.59
CA HIS A 571 -22.64 0.26 0.73
C HIS A 571 -23.15 -0.57 1.90
N ASP A 572 -24.09 -1.50 1.70
CA ASP A 572 -24.58 -2.35 2.77
C ASP A 572 -23.53 -3.30 3.29
N TYR A 573 -23.57 -3.58 4.58
CA TYR A 573 -22.78 -4.65 5.16
C TYR A 573 -23.45 -5.99 4.89
N ILE A 574 -22.68 -6.93 4.39
CA ILE A 574 -23.09 -8.29 4.16
C ILE A 574 -22.48 -9.17 5.24
N LEU A 575 -23.34 -9.72 6.10
CA LEU A 575 -22.95 -10.72 7.09
C LEU A 575 -23.11 -12.12 6.49
N MET A 576 -22.05 -12.89 6.56
CA MET A 576 -21.98 -14.26 6.08
C MET A 576 -21.78 -15.19 7.25
N PHE A 577 -22.78 -16.01 7.55
CA PHE A 577 -22.77 -16.96 8.66
C PHE A 577 -22.41 -18.34 8.15
N THR A 578 -21.58 -19.06 8.91
CA THR A 578 -21.11 -20.39 8.51
C THR A 578 -21.72 -21.50 9.37
N ASN A 579 -21.75 -22.71 8.84
CA ASN A 579 -22.19 -23.90 9.55
C ASN A 579 -21.44 -24.15 10.88
N LYS A 580 -20.21 -23.62 11.00
CA LYS A 580 -19.37 -23.68 12.23
C LYS A 580 -19.66 -22.55 13.23
N GLY A 581 -20.70 -21.74 12.98
CA GLY A 581 -21.10 -20.65 13.87
C GLY A 581 -20.19 -19.45 13.89
N LYS A 582 -19.36 -19.25 12.84
CA LYS A 582 -18.62 -18.03 12.61
C LYS A 582 -19.43 -17.05 11.74
N VAL A 583 -19.11 -15.78 11.86
CA VAL A 583 -19.64 -14.73 11.01
C VAL A 583 -18.51 -13.90 10.44
N TYR A 584 -18.63 -13.56 9.18
CA TYR A 584 -17.77 -12.66 8.44
C TYR A 584 -18.59 -11.45 8.02
N ARG A 585 -17.97 -10.28 7.97
CA ARG A 585 -18.59 -9.02 7.58
C ARG A 585 -17.77 -8.38 6.48
N ILE A 586 -18.40 -8.12 5.34
CA ILE A 586 -17.82 -7.42 4.21
C ILE A 586 -18.80 -6.38 3.69
N LYS A 587 -18.30 -5.40 2.94
CA LYS A 587 -19.15 -4.43 2.23
C LYS A 587 -19.63 -5.02 0.90
N GLY A 588 -20.82 -4.59 0.42
CA GLY A 588 -21.35 -5.02 -0.86
C GLY A 588 -20.39 -4.74 -2.03
N TYR A 589 -19.68 -3.61 -2.00
CA TYR A 589 -18.69 -3.25 -3.03
C TYR A 589 -17.41 -4.13 -2.98
N GLU A 590 -17.09 -4.77 -1.86
CA GLU A 590 -15.95 -5.70 -1.76
C GLU A 590 -16.21 -7.02 -2.49
N ILE A 591 -17.45 -7.32 -2.83
CA ILE A 591 -17.81 -8.49 -3.65
C ILE A 591 -17.58 -8.13 -5.12
N PRO A 592 -16.72 -8.86 -5.86
CA PRO A 592 -16.41 -8.52 -7.23
C PRO A 592 -17.63 -8.59 -8.14
N GLU A 593 -17.70 -7.63 -9.07
CA GLU A 593 -18.69 -7.62 -10.12
C GLU A 593 -18.28 -8.56 -11.25
N TYR A 594 -19.21 -9.37 -11.70
CA TYR A 594 -19.00 -10.31 -12.78
C TYR A 594 -20.15 -10.25 -13.78
N SER A 595 -19.89 -10.70 -15.00
CA SER A 595 -20.96 -10.83 -15.99
C SER A 595 -21.98 -11.89 -15.57
N ARG A 596 -23.22 -11.81 -16.10
CA ARG A 596 -24.31 -12.73 -15.80
C ARG A 596 -23.93 -14.19 -16.05
N GLN A 597 -23.16 -14.49 -17.08
CA GLN A 597 -22.79 -15.85 -17.48
C GLN A 597 -21.55 -16.41 -16.74
N SER A 598 -20.81 -15.58 -15.99
CA SER A 598 -19.63 -16.04 -15.28
C SER A 598 -19.98 -16.85 -14.02
N LYS A 599 -19.04 -17.70 -13.60
CA LYS A 599 -19.17 -18.49 -12.34
C LYS A 599 -19.00 -17.64 -11.08
N GLY A 600 -18.46 -16.43 -11.18
CA GLY A 600 -18.08 -15.63 -10.01
C GLY A 600 -16.77 -16.09 -9.37
N LEU A 601 -16.47 -15.53 -8.18
CA LEU A 601 -15.26 -15.78 -7.41
C LEU A 601 -15.52 -16.85 -6.34
N PRO A 602 -14.62 -17.82 -6.12
CA PRO A 602 -14.71 -18.69 -4.95
C PRO A 602 -14.69 -17.86 -3.66
N ILE A 603 -15.67 -18.05 -2.79
CA ILE A 603 -15.85 -17.29 -1.54
C ILE A 603 -14.64 -17.41 -0.61
N ILE A 604 -13.88 -18.49 -0.71
CA ILE A 604 -12.64 -18.72 0.03
C ILE A 604 -11.56 -17.67 -0.32
N ASN A 605 -11.68 -17.02 -1.46
CA ASN A 605 -10.78 -15.92 -1.85
C ASN A 605 -11.14 -14.59 -1.17
N LEU A 606 -12.38 -14.45 -0.70
CA LEU A 606 -12.84 -13.27 0.05
C LEU A 606 -12.79 -13.50 1.56
N LEU A 607 -13.12 -14.72 2.01
CA LEU A 607 -13.24 -15.06 3.41
C LEU A 607 -12.23 -16.14 3.83
N SER A 608 -11.69 -15.98 5.03
CA SER A 608 -10.79 -16.95 5.64
C SER A 608 -11.56 -18.16 6.21
N LEU A 609 -12.14 -18.97 5.33
CA LEU A 609 -12.89 -20.15 5.73
C LEU A 609 -11.96 -21.30 6.14
N ASP A 610 -12.32 -22.02 7.22
CA ASP A 610 -11.63 -23.24 7.63
C ASP A 610 -12.02 -24.43 6.72
N LYS A 611 -11.28 -25.53 6.85
CA LYS A 611 -11.63 -26.77 6.17
C LYS A 611 -13.06 -27.20 6.55
N ASP A 612 -13.88 -27.58 5.57
CA ASP A 612 -15.30 -28.00 5.73
C ASP A 612 -16.20 -26.91 6.32
N GLU A 613 -15.80 -25.63 6.27
CA GLU A 613 -16.63 -24.49 6.64
C GLU A 613 -17.38 -23.97 5.40
N LYS A 614 -18.73 -23.89 5.52
CA LYS A 614 -19.61 -23.41 4.45
C LYS A 614 -20.48 -22.28 4.95
N VAL A 615 -20.78 -21.33 4.09
CA VAL A 615 -21.73 -20.25 4.40
C VAL A 615 -23.14 -20.81 4.32
N THR A 616 -23.92 -20.64 5.39
CA THR A 616 -25.29 -21.14 5.53
C THR A 616 -26.35 -20.05 5.53
N SER A 617 -25.96 -18.80 5.77
CA SER A 617 -26.86 -17.65 5.73
C SER A 617 -26.15 -16.39 5.32
N LEU A 618 -26.82 -15.60 4.47
CA LEU A 618 -26.42 -14.27 4.04
C LEU A 618 -27.43 -13.25 4.55
N LEU A 619 -27.00 -12.21 5.23
CA LEU A 619 -27.86 -11.12 5.68
C LEU A 619 -27.24 -9.78 5.32
N LYS A 620 -28.02 -8.86 4.81
CA LYS A 620 -27.62 -7.48 4.69
C LYS A 620 -27.94 -6.72 5.99
N ILE A 621 -27.06 -5.82 6.37
CA ILE A 621 -27.31 -4.82 7.42
C ILE A 621 -27.09 -3.45 6.82
N SER A 622 -28.14 -2.62 6.86
CA SER A 622 -28.11 -1.21 6.48
C SER A 622 -28.10 -0.35 7.74
N ASN A 623 -27.57 0.86 7.65
CA ASN A 623 -27.54 1.78 8.80
C ASN A 623 -28.95 2.25 9.24
N ASP A 624 -29.96 2.07 8.40
CA ASP A 624 -31.35 2.49 8.64
C ASP A 624 -32.26 1.31 9.05
N ASP A 625 -31.70 0.13 9.37
CA ASP A 625 -32.47 -1.05 9.76
C ASP A 625 -33.13 -0.87 11.15
N GLU A 626 -34.43 -1.13 11.26
CA GLU A 626 -35.19 -1.14 12.53
C GLU A 626 -34.94 -2.39 13.40
N TYR A 627 -34.15 -3.31 12.92
CA TYR A 627 -33.86 -4.58 13.60
C TYR A 627 -32.94 -4.39 14.80
N LYS A 628 -33.25 -5.12 15.88
CA LYS A 628 -32.53 -5.03 17.17
C LYS A 628 -31.69 -6.26 17.47
N CYS A 629 -32.10 -7.44 16.97
CA CYS A 629 -31.46 -8.70 17.30
C CYS A 629 -31.24 -9.58 16.06
N LEU A 630 -30.25 -10.46 16.16
CA LEU A 630 -30.10 -11.62 15.29
C LEU A 630 -30.44 -12.89 16.07
N VAL A 631 -31.25 -13.75 15.45
CA VAL A 631 -31.65 -15.01 16.00
C VAL A 631 -31.03 -16.15 15.21
N PHE A 632 -30.41 -17.09 15.89
CA PHE A 632 -29.67 -18.22 15.36
C PHE A 632 -30.42 -19.52 15.66
N ALA A 633 -30.49 -20.41 14.71
CA ALA A 633 -31.05 -21.73 14.89
C ALA A 633 -30.08 -22.83 14.42
N THR A 634 -29.90 -23.87 15.25
CA THR A 634 -28.99 -24.98 14.95
C THR A 634 -29.77 -26.25 14.53
N LYS A 635 -29.07 -27.13 13.83
CA LYS A 635 -29.59 -28.40 13.33
C LYS A 635 -30.19 -29.29 14.44
N SER A 636 -29.66 -29.19 15.65
CA SER A 636 -30.16 -29.86 16.84
C SER A 636 -31.38 -29.17 17.48
N GLY A 637 -31.90 -28.10 16.90
CA GLY A 637 -33.11 -27.40 17.38
C GLY A 637 -32.83 -26.40 18.53
N LEU A 638 -31.59 -25.98 18.74
CA LEU A 638 -31.28 -24.91 19.66
C LEU A 638 -31.56 -23.56 18.99
N ILE A 639 -31.90 -22.55 19.80
CA ILE A 639 -32.13 -21.20 19.38
C ILE A 639 -31.35 -20.22 20.28
N LYS A 640 -30.81 -19.17 19.69
CA LYS A 640 -30.09 -18.13 20.40
C LYS A 640 -30.45 -16.75 19.82
N ARG A 641 -30.59 -15.74 20.70
CA ARG A 641 -30.83 -14.36 20.30
C ARG A 641 -29.63 -13.49 20.77
N THR A 642 -29.10 -12.66 19.88
CA THR A 642 -27.95 -11.79 20.14
C THR A 642 -28.26 -10.39 19.65
N ASP A 643 -27.86 -9.37 20.42
CA ASP A 643 -28.02 -7.96 20.04
C ASP A 643 -27.25 -7.65 18.76
N ILE A 644 -27.83 -6.85 17.86
CA ILE A 644 -27.23 -6.54 16.55
C ILE A 644 -25.95 -5.72 16.69
N SER A 645 -25.82 -4.89 17.73
CA SER A 645 -24.63 -4.09 18.00
C SER A 645 -23.36 -4.91 18.25
N GLU A 646 -23.49 -6.17 18.66
CA GLU A 646 -22.36 -7.09 18.83
C GLU A 646 -21.64 -7.40 17.49
N PHE A 647 -22.30 -7.11 16.35
CA PHE A 647 -21.80 -7.40 15.00
C PHE A 647 -21.05 -6.21 14.37
N ASP A 648 -21.01 -5.05 14.98
CA ASP A 648 -20.30 -3.86 14.45
C ASP A 648 -18.79 -4.02 14.44
N SER A 649 -18.22 -4.83 15.33
CA SER A 649 -16.78 -5.01 15.50
C SER A 649 -16.27 -6.37 14.98
N ILE A 650 -16.70 -6.78 13.78
CA ILE A 650 -16.23 -8.02 13.15
C ILE A 650 -15.06 -7.70 12.22
N ARG A 651 -13.94 -8.41 12.40
CA ARG A 651 -12.76 -8.32 11.53
C ARG A 651 -12.89 -9.30 10.36
N THR A 652 -12.13 -9.08 9.30
CA THR A 652 -12.08 -9.91 8.09
C THR A 652 -11.74 -11.39 8.35
N ASN A 653 -11.13 -11.71 9.49
CA ASN A 653 -10.76 -13.09 9.86
C ASN A 653 -11.94 -13.91 10.38
N GLY A 654 -13.14 -13.35 10.43
CA GLY A 654 -14.32 -13.99 11.00
C GLY A 654 -14.30 -14.04 12.54
N LYS A 655 -15.47 -14.16 13.14
CA LYS A 655 -15.64 -14.19 14.60
C LYS A 655 -16.69 -15.22 14.98
N LYS A 656 -16.41 -16.06 15.98
CA LYS A 656 -17.35 -17.06 16.47
C LYS A 656 -18.46 -16.39 17.29
N PHE A 657 -19.72 -16.63 16.92
CA PHE A 657 -20.90 -16.02 17.55
C PHE A 657 -21.83 -17.01 18.23
N ILE A 658 -21.65 -18.29 18.01
CA ILE A 658 -22.35 -19.35 18.72
C ILE A 658 -21.39 -20.50 18.99
N THR A 659 -21.43 -21.08 20.19
CA THR A 659 -20.70 -22.30 20.51
C THR A 659 -21.60 -23.49 20.18
N LEU A 660 -21.26 -24.19 19.12
CA LEU A 660 -21.98 -25.42 18.71
C LEU A 660 -21.50 -26.60 19.56
N LYS A 661 -22.40 -27.54 19.81
CA LYS A 661 -22.05 -28.85 20.39
C LYS A 661 -21.40 -29.73 19.32
N ASP A 662 -20.81 -30.84 19.77
CA ASP A 662 -20.26 -31.82 18.84
C ASP A 662 -21.35 -32.30 17.90
N ASP A 663 -21.06 -32.35 16.60
CA ASP A 663 -21.96 -32.74 15.50
C ASP A 663 -23.19 -31.83 15.24
N ASP A 664 -23.25 -30.63 15.86
CA ASP A 664 -24.27 -29.63 15.56
C ASP A 664 -23.80 -28.60 14.56
N GLU A 665 -24.70 -28.09 13.76
CA GLU A 665 -24.41 -27.08 12.72
C GLU A 665 -25.40 -25.92 12.83
N LEU A 666 -24.94 -24.72 12.46
CA LEU A 666 -25.82 -23.57 12.30
C LEU A 666 -26.59 -23.71 10.98
N VAL A 667 -27.92 -23.63 11.05
CA VAL A 667 -28.82 -23.84 9.91
C VAL A 667 -29.39 -22.51 9.40
N SER A 668 -29.78 -21.61 10.28
CA SER A 668 -30.47 -20.38 9.89
C SER A 668 -30.15 -19.23 10.85
N VAL A 669 -30.02 -18.02 10.27
CA VAL A 669 -29.94 -16.79 11.02
C VAL A 669 -30.92 -15.78 10.41
N LYS A 670 -31.70 -15.10 11.27
CA LYS A 670 -32.69 -14.09 10.86
C LYS A 670 -32.55 -12.81 11.69
N LYS A 671 -32.95 -11.69 11.10
CA LYS A 671 -33.04 -10.39 11.79
C LYS A 671 -34.40 -10.28 12.47
N THR A 672 -34.44 -9.69 13.68
CA THR A 672 -35.68 -9.48 14.44
C THR A 672 -35.75 -8.09 15.09
N THR A 673 -36.96 -7.57 15.27
CA THR A 673 -37.24 -6.26 15.86
C THR A 673 -37.20 -6.25 17.38
N GLY A 674 -37.20 -7.41 18.03
CA GLY A 674 -37.23 -7.58 19.48
C GLY A 674 -38.55 -8.13 20.02
N ASN A 675 -39.59 -8.18 19.21
CA ASN A 675 -40.94 -8.69 19.60
C ASN A 675 -41.59 -9.59 18.54
N ASP A 676 -40.82 -10.16 17.67
CA ASP A 676 -41.30 -10.94 16.54
C ASP A 676 -41.68 -12.37 16.96
N GLU A 677 -42.53 -12.99 16.16
CA GLU A 677 -42.88 -14.39 16.33
C GLU A 677 -42.02 -15.27 15.43
N ILE A 678 -41.53 -16.34 16.01
CA ILE A 678 -40.59 -17.28 15.37
C ILE A 678 -41.28 -18.57 15.08
N LEU A 679 -41.10 -19.08 13.86
CA LEU A 679 -41.45 -20.42 13.43
C LEU A 679 -40.17 -21.27 13.29
N MET A 680 -40.20 -22.49 13.83
CA MET A 680 -39.15 -23.49 13.63
C MET A 680 -39.79 -24.82 13.20
N ALA A 681 -39.27 -25.42 12.11
CA ALA A 681 -39.82 -26.67 11.55
C ALA A 681 -38.82 -27.83 11.64
N SER A 682 -39.34 -29.01 12.00
CA SER A 682 -38.62 -30.28 11.99
C SER A 682 -38.88 -31.06 10.71
N SER A 683 -37.87 -31.79 10.22
CA SER A 683 -37.96 -32.64 9.04
C SER A 683 -39.05 -33.68 9.10
N ASN A 684 -39.49 -34.09 10.30
CA ASN A 684 -40.55 -35.02 10.54
C ASN A 684 -41.98 -34.41 10.52
N GLY A 685 -42.13 -33.20 9.97
CA GLY A 685 -43.44 -32.61 9.73
C GLY A 685 -44.07 -31.86 10.89
N ARG A 686 -43.28 -31.42 11.86
CA ARG A 686 -43.76 -30.65 13.02
C ARG A 686 -43.20 -29.24 13.03
N MET A 687 -43.93 -28.28 13.60
CA MET A 687 -43.56 -26.87 13.69
C MET A 687 -44.00 -26.28 15.04
N VAL A 688 -43.14 -25.40 15.58
CA VAL A 688 -43.47 -24.58 16.76
C VAL A 688 -43.54 -23.10 16.34
N ARG A 689 -44.47 -22.35 16.94
CA ARG A 689 -44.60 -20.90 16.85
C ARG A 689 -44.52 -20.33 18.26
N PHE A 690 -43.65 -19.37 18.50
CA PHE A 690 -43.51 -18.71 19.78
C PHE A 690 -42.94 -17.30 19.60
N ASN A 691 -43.20 -16.40 20.59
CA ASN A 691 -42.64 -15.07 20.55
C ASN A 691 -41.15 -15.10 20.94
N GLU A 692 -40.31 -14.30 20.24
CA GLU A 692 -38.85 -14.24 20.46
C GLU A 692 -38.47 -13.79 21.88
N SER A 693 -39.35 -13.08 22.60
CA SER A 693 -39.13 -12.67 23.99
C SER A 693 -38.95 -13.89 24.93
N ALA A 694 -39.44 -15.06 24.55
CA ALA A 694 -39.18 -16.32 25.25
C ALA A 694 -37.69 -16.74 25.18
N VAL A 695 -36.90 -16.12 24.31
CA VAL A 695 -35.46 -16.35 24.18
C VAL A 695 -34.73 -15.13 24.68
N ARG A 696 -34.03 -15.23 25.82
CA ARG A 696 -33.24 -14.14 26.37
C ARG A 696 -32.10 -13.74 25.40
N ILE A 697 -31.70 -12.49 25.43
CA ILE A 697 -30.49 -12.02 24.72
C ILE A 697 -29.27 -12.72 25.35
N MET A 698 -28.36 -13.21 24.54
CA MET A 698 -27.20 -13.99 24.95
C MET A 698 -25.93 -13.49 24.23
N GLY A 699 -24.84 -13.43 24.97
CA GLY A 699 -23.53 -13.06 24.42
C GLY A 699 -22.96 -14.16 23.49
N ARG A 700 -21.85 -13.85 22.84
CA ARG A 700 -21.23 -14.66 21.76
C ARG A 700 -20.91 -16.10 22.08
N SER A 701 -20.45 -16.40 23.30
CA SER A 701 -20.04 -17.75 23.72
C SER A 701 -21.18 -18.71 24.09
N ALA A 702 -22.42 -18.24 24.07
CA ALA A 702 -23.55 -19.08 24.44
C ALA A 702 -23.92 -20.06 23.31
N SER A 703 -24.29 -21.30 23.67
CA SER A 703 -24.79 -22.34 22.75
C SER A 703 -26.27 -22.20 22.42
N GLY A 704 -27.00 -21.33 23.10
CA GLY A 704 -28.45 -21.18 22.94
C GLY A 704 -29.26 -22.07 23.91
N VAL A 705 -30.56 -22.06 23.68
CA VAL A 705 -31.55 -22.81 24.45
C VAL A 705 -32.40 -23.64 23.50
N ARG A 706 -33.09 -24.66 24.01
CA ARG A 706 -33.98 -25.50 23.18
C ARG A 706 -35.14 -24.67 22.59
N GLY A 707 -35.18 -24.54 21.25
CA GLY A 707 -36.23 -23.86 20.49
C GLY A 707 -37.38 -24.80 20.18
N ILE A 708 -37.07 -26.00 19.67
CA ILE A 708 -38.02 -27.06 19.33
C ILE A 708 -37.53 -28.41 19.84
N ASN A 709 -38.46 -29.34 20.17
CA ASN A 709 -38.14 -30.73 20.39
C ASN A 709 -38.35 -31.50 19.07
N LEU A 710 -37.25 -31.95 18.47
CA LEU A 710 -37.21 -32.52 17.12
C LEU A 710 -37.80 -33.93 17.01
N ASP A 711 -37.99 -34.64 18.14
CA ASP A 711 -38.57 -35.99 18.19
C ASP A 711 -37.95 -36.96 17.16
N GLY A 712 -36.59 -36.97 17.08
CA GLY A 712 -35.84 -37.83 16.15
C GLY A 712 -35.59 -37.23 14.76
N GLY A 713 -36.14 -36.07 14.43
CA GLY A 713 -35.84 -35.34 13.19
C GLY A 713 -34.67 -34.35 13.36
N ILE A 714 -34.41 -33.54 12.32
CA ILE A 714 -33.50 -32.43 12.30
C ILE A 714 -34.26 -31.12 12.10
N LEU A 715 -33.69 -30.00 12.53
CA LEU A 715 -34.26 -28.69 12.19
C LEU A 715 -34.04 -28.42 10.70
N VAL A 716 -35.10 -28.04 9.99
CA VAL A 716 -35.09 -27.67 8.56
C VAL A 716 -34.77 -26.20 8.37
N GLY A 717 -35.27 -25.36 9.28
CA GLY A 717 -35.06 -23.93 9.20
C GLY A 717 -35.82 -23.17 10.27
N MET A 718 -35.68 -21.84 10.20
CA MET A 718 -36.36 -20.88 11.07
C MET A 718 -36.81 -19.69 10.22
N GLU A 719 -38.07 -19.25 10.42
CA GLU A 719 -38.61 -18.06 9.75
C GLU A 719 -39.28 -17.14 10.78
N ILE A 720 -39.39 -15.87 10.43
CA ILE A 720 -40.11 -14.85 11.19
C ILE A 720 -41.47 -14.70 10.60
N VAL A 721 -42.47 -14.50 11.45
CA VAL A 721 -43.87 -14.34 11.03
C VAL A 721 -44.19 -12.89 10.81
N GLU A 722 -44.69 -12.54 9.65
CA GLU A 722 -45.33 -11.26 9.36
C GLU A 722 -46.89 -11.43 9.32
N PRO A 723 -47.62 -10.35 9.61
CA PRO A 723 -49.10 -10.39 9.59
C PRO A 723 -49.62 -10.74 8.18
N ASN A 724 -50.67 -11.56 8.13
CA ASN A 724 -51.36 -11.99 6.88
C ASN A 724 -50.54 -12.90 5.93
N GLU A 725 -49.49 -13.52 6.39
CA GLU A 725 -48.69 -14.46 5.61
C GLU A 725 -49.20 -15.89 5.67
N TYR A 726 -48.68 -16.69 4.75
CA TYR A 726 -48.86 -18.13 4.71
C TYR A 726 -47.55 -18.84 5.06
N VAL A 727 -47.62 -19.97 5.71
CA VAL A 727 -46.52 -20.91 5.82
C VAL A 727 -46.54 -21.83 4.59
N LEU A 728 -45.56 -21.62 3.72
CA LEU A 728 -45.32 -22.50 2.57
C LEU A 728 -44.39 -23.64 2.99
N VAL A 729 -44.78 -24.88 2.80
CA VAL A 729 -43.97 -26.07 3.12
C VAL A 729 -43.72 -26.86 1.85
N ILE A 730 -42.46 -27.25 1.65
CA ILE A 730 -41.99 -28.03 0.49
C ILE A 730 -41.27 -29.29 0.99
N THR A 731 -41.56 -30.41 0.36
CA THR A 731 -41.00 -31.72 0.70
C THR A 731 -40.00 -32.20 -0.38
N GLU A 732 -39.15 -33.15 -0.02
CA GLU A 732 -38.09 -33.69 -0.87
C GLU A 732 -38.56 -34.24 -2.22
N LYS A 733 -39.76 -34.76 -2.27
CA LYS A 733 -40.36 -35.33 -3.51
C LYS A 733 -41.24 -34.32 -4.29
N GLY A 734 -41.06 -33.00 -4.00
CA GLY A 734 -41.65 -31.91 -4.78
C GLY A 734 -43.14 -31.67 -4.49
N TYR A 735 -43.63 -32.09 -3.36
CA TYR A 735 -44.96 -31.74 -2.87
C TYR A 735 -44.88 -30.49 -2.01
N GLY A 736 -45.89 -29.63 -2.09
CA GLY A 736 -45.96 -28.44 -1.27
C GLY A 736 -47.38 -27.93 -1.11
N LYS A 737 -47.52 -26.99 -0.18
CA LYS A 737 -48.79 -26.31 0.11
C LYS A 737 -48.52 -25.05 0.90
N LYS A 738 -49.43 -24.09 0.86
CA LYS A 738 -49.48 -22.97 1.77
C LYS A 738 -50.58 -23.11 2.80
N THR A 739 -50.33 -22.71 4.03
CA THR A 739 -51.28 -22.77 5.16
C THR A 739 -51.24 -21.42 5.85
N PRO A 740 -52.40 -20.78 6.17
CA PRO A 740 -52.46 -19.55 6.90
C PRO A 740 -51.65 -19.63 8.21
N VAL A 741 -50.85 -18.62 8.52
CA VAL A 741 -50.03 -18.58 9.74
C VAL A 741 -50.92 -18.73 10.99
N ASP A 742 -52.14 -18.24 10.99
CA ASP A 742 -53.06 -18.28 12.11
C ASP A 742 -53.51 -19.71 12.50
N GLU A 743 -53.38 -20.68 11.61
CA GLU A 743 -53.60 -22.08 11.97
C GLU A 743 -52.50 -22.63 12.91
N TYR A 744 -51.38 -21.92 13.05
CA TYR A 744 -50.30 -22.30 13.96
C TYR A 744 -50.45 -21.54 15.28
N ARG A 745 -50.97 -22.18 16.30
CA ARG A 745 -51.11 -21.56 17.63
C ARG A 745 -49.74 -21.19 18.22
N ILE A 746 -49.69 -20.05 18.89
CA ILE A 746 -48.54 -19.65 19.69
C ILE A 746 -48.39 -20.63 20.84
N THR A 747 -47.19 -21.14 21.08
CA THR A 747 -46.85 -22.11 22.11
C THR A 747 -45.60 -21.68 22.87
N ASN A 748 -45.25 -22.35 23.92
CA ASN A 748 -43.95 -22.17 24.56
C ASN A 748 -42.85 -22.80 23.70
N ARG A 749 -41.67 -22.20 23.67
CA ARG A 749 -40.47 -22.77 23.03
C ARG A 749 -40.09 -24.11 23.62
N GLY A 750 -39.44 -24.98 22.88
CA GLY A 750 -38.93 -26.29 23.33
C GLY A 750 -39.94 -27.40 23.32
N GLY A 751 -41.18 -27.13 22.87
CA GLY A 751 -42.22 -28.14 22.67
C GLY A 751 -42.02 -28.98 21.40
N LYS A 752 -42.78 -30.11 21.24
CA LYS A 752 -42.81 -30.93 20.00
C LYS A 752 -43.51 -30.21 18.84
N GLY A 753 -44.19 -29.11 19.10
CA GLY A 753 -44.95 -28.36 18.10
C GLY A 753 -46.20 -29.06 17.59
N VAL A 754 -46.82 -28.40 16.62
CA VAL A 754 -48.01 -28.90 15.92
C VAL A 754 -47.65 -29.60 14.61
N LYS A 755 -48.45 -30.51 14.13
CA LYS A 755 -48.24 -31.16 12.83
C LYS A 755 -48.50 -30.14 11.72
N THR A 756 -47.55 -29.94 10.80
CA THR A 756 -47.62 -28.97 9.67
C THR A 756 -47.86 -29.66 8.33
N VAL A 757 -47.39 -30.88 8.17
CA VAL A 757 -47.63 -31.69 6.98
C VAL A 757 -47.73 -33.15 7.38
N ASN A 758 -48.54 -33.91 6.67
CA ASN A 758 -48.60 -35.35 6.85
C ASN A 758 -47.55 -36.03 5.97
N ILE A 759 -46.45 -36.42 6.57
CA ILE A 759 -45.33 -37.08 5.90
C ILE A 759 -45.70 -38.53 5.57
N THR A 760 -45.48 -38.94 4.35
CA THR A 760 -45.71 -40.27 3.82
C THR A 760 -44.55 -40.62 2.85
N GLU A 761 -44.44 -41.89 2.49
CA GLU A 761 -43.47 -42.32 1.47
C GLU A 761 -43.63 -41.59 0.13
N LYS A 762 -44.83 -41.06 -0.15
CA LYS A 762 -45.17 -40.38 -1.39
C LYS A 762 -44.61 -38.98 -1.48
N ASN A 763 -44.55 -38.21 -0.38
CA ASN A 763 -44.11 -36.82 -0.38
C ASN A 763 -42.73 -36.62 0.26
N GLY A 764 -42.28 -37.56 1.08
CA GLY A 764 -40.96 -37.46 1.72
C GLY A 764 -40.91 -36.45 2.87
N SER A 765 -39.71 -36.22 3.41
CA SER A 765 -39.47 -35.30 4.53
C SER A 765 -39.63 -33.83 4.09
N ILE A 766 -39.82 -32.92 5.05
CA ILE A 766 -39.74 -31.49 4.76
C ILE A 766 -38.28 -31.11 4.46
N VAL A 767 -38.06 -30.43 3.33
CA VAL A 767 -36.77 -29.88 2.92
C VAL A 767 -36.73 -28.40 3.19
N SER A 768 -37.83 -27.69 2.97
CA SER A 768 -37.87 -26.24 3.16
C SER A 768 -39.26 -25.79 3.62
N PHE A 769 -39.26 -24.69 4.37
CA PHE A 769 -40.47 -23.91 4.59
C PHE A 769 -40.11 -22.41 4.57
N LYS A 770 -41.09 -21.59 4.19
CA LYS A 770 -40.95 -20.12 4.09
C LYS A 770 -42.28 -19.49 4.57
N THR A 771 -42.17 -18.31 5.12
CA THR A 771 -43.29 -17.38 5.28
C THR A 771 -43.42 -16.58 3.98
N VAL A 772 -44.64 -16.51 3.44
CA VAL A 772 -44.90 -15.91 2.12
C VAL A 772 -46.23 -15.21 2.07
N ASP A 773 -46.35 -14.20 1.27
CA ASP A 773 -47.61 -13.63 0.81
C ASP A 773 -47.88 -13.99 -0.68
N ASP A 774 -49.07 -13.65 -1.17
CA ASP A 774 -49.49 -13.99 -2.54
C ASP A 774 -48.81 -13.11 -3.62
N SER A 775 -48.09 -12.07 -3.22
CA SER A 775 -47.34 -11.18 -4.13
C SER A 775 -45.99 -11.74 -4.58
N LYS A 776 -45.51 -12.79 -3.94
CA LYS A 776 -44.17 -13.36 -4.16
C LYS A 776 -44.21 -14.53 -5.16
N ASP A 777 -43.01 -14.86 -5.64
CA ASP A 777 -42.78 -16.07 -6.43
C ASP A 777 -41.83 -17.03 -5.69
N LEU A 778 -42.10 -18.32 -5.83
CA LEU A 778 -41.29 -19.41 -5.28
C LEU A 778 -40.34 -19.94 -6.36
N MET A 779 -39.06 -20.02 -6.02
CA MET A 779 -38.07 -20.77 -6.79
C MET A 779 -37.80 -22.11 -6.13
N ILE A 780 -38.01 -23.21 -6.86
CA ILE A 780 -37.67 -24.56 -6.40
C ILE A 780 -36.46 -25.04 -7.16
N ILE A 781 -35.43 -25.49 -6.46
CA ILE A 781 -34.16 -25.95 -7.01
C ILE A 781 -33.98 -27.43 -6.66
N THR A 782 -33.68 -28.25 -7.66
CA THR A 782 -33.41 -29.67 -7.50
C THR A 782 -31.92 -29.96 -7.35
N ASP A 783 -31.57 -31.11 -6.83
CA ASP A 783 -30.19 -31.63 -6.76
C ASP A 783 -29.54 -31.76 -8.14
N SER A 784 -30.35 -31.99 -9.20
CA SER A 784 -29.89 -32.01 -10.59
C SER A 784 -29.75 -30.61 -11.24
N GLY A 785 -29.92 -29.53 -10.46
CA GLY A 785 -29.75 -28.14 -10.94
C GLY A 785 -30.95 -27.61 -11.74
N ILE A 786 -32.09 -28.29 -11.78
CA ILE A 786 -33.31 -27.79 -12.41
C ILE A 786 -33.93 -26.74 -11.50
N ILE A 787 -34.23 -25.56 -12.07
CA ILE A 787 -34.89 -24.47 -11.35
C ILE A 787 -36.27 -24.22 -11.96
N ILE A 788 -37.30 -24.19 -11.10
CA ILE A 788 -38.66 -23.85 -11.47
C ILE A 788 -39.12 -22.64 -10.67
N ARG A 789 -39.73 -21.65 -11.33
CA ARG A 789 -40.37 -20.50 -10.73
C ARG A 789 -41.89 -20.65 -10.77
N LEU A 790 -42.53 -20.53 -9.61
CA LEU A 790 -43.98 -20.67 -9.43
C LEU A 790 -44.50 -19.45 -8.66
N ALA A 791 -45.59 -18.89 -9.15
CA ALA A 791 -46.29 -17.84 -8.42
C ALA A 791 -46.96 -18.40 -7.18
N VAL A 792 -46.71 -17.77 -6.01
CA VAL A 792 -47.25 -18.26 -4.71
C VAL A 792 -48.75 -18.26 -4.67
N ASP A 793 -49.42 -17.30 -5.34
CA ASP A 793 -50.87 -17.23 -5.45
C ASP A 793 -51.49 -18.49 -6.09
N LYS A 794 -50.73 -19.19 -6.95
CA LYS A 794 -51.19 -20.43 -7.63
C LYS A 794 -50.97 -21.69 -6.79
N ILE A 795 -50.32 -21.60 -5.64
CA ILE A 795 -50.13 -22.75 -4.74
C ILE A 795 -51.37 -22.89 -3.87
N SER A 796 -51.90 -24.11 -3.81
CA SER A 796 -53.14 -24.38 -3.07
C SER A 796 -52.99 -24.09 -1.56
N THR A 797 -53.92 -23.31 -1.02
CA THR A 797 -54.09 -23.10 0.40
C THR A 797 -54.80 -24.34 1.03
N MET A 798 -54.15 -24.92 2.03
CA MET A 798 -54.62 -26.17 2.67
C MET A 798 -54.39 -26.14 4.18
N SER A 799 -55.20 -26.89 4.91
CA SER A 799 -55.00 -27.06 6.34
C SER A 799 -53.71 -27.80 6.69
N ARG A 800 -53.22 -27.63 7.94
CA ARG A 800 -51.93 -28.13 8.42
C ARG A 800 -51.70 -29.64 8.20
N VAL A 801 -52.70 -30.49 8.31
CA VAL A 801 -52.56 -31.96 8.38
C VAL A 801 -52.59 -32.62 6.99
N THR A 802 -52.68 -31.89 5.91
CA THR A 802 -52.71 -32.43 4.54
C THR A 802 -51.30 -32.80 4.02
N GLN A 803 -51.25 -33.62 2.97
CA GLN A 803 -50.00 -34.02 2.31
C GLN A 803 -49.42 -32.98 1.36
N GLY A 804 -50.18 -31.95 0.97
CA GLY A 804 -49.82 -31.02 -0.09
C GLY A 804 -50.16 -31.56 -1.49
N VAL A 805 -49.95 -30.67 -2.48
CA VAL A 805 -50.08 -31.00 -3.92
C VAL A 805 -48.71 -31.06 -4.55
N LYS A 806 -48.58 -31.70 -5.69
CA LYS A 806 -47.35 -31.80 -6.41
C LYS A 806 -47.05 -30.45 -7.10
N LEU A 807 -45.95 -29.81 -6.72
CA LEU A 807 -45.49 -28.50 -7.27
C LEU A 807 -44.56 -28.68 -8.44
N ILE A 808 -43.71 -29.72 -8.42
CA ILE A 808 -42.75 -30.05 -9.46
C ILE A 808 -42.81 -31.56 -9.79
N ASN A 809 -42.63 -31.87 -11.08
CA ASN A 809 -42.43 -33.25 -11.53
C ASN A 809 -40.93 -33.54 -11.56
N LEU A 810 -40.45 -34.29 -10.58
CA LEU A 810 -39.07 -34.73 -10.50
C LEU A 810 -38.83 -35.91 -11.40
N LYS A 811 -37.65 -36.02 -11.99
CA LYS A 811 -37.14 -37.22 -12.66
C LYS A 811 -36.90 -38.31 -11.63
N GLU A 812 -36.82 -39.57 -12.04
CA GLU A 812 -36.47 -40.69 -11.15
C GLU A 812 -35.14 -40.37 -10.43
N ASP A 813 -35.14 -40.56 -9.10
CA ASP A 813 -34.04 -40.31 -8.17
C ASP A 813 -33.64 -38.84 -7.92
N SER A 814 -34.31 -37.84 -8.50
CA SER A 814 -34.06 -36.44 -8.17
C SER A 814 -34.92 -35.97 -6.98
N ILE A 815 -34.34 -35.11 -6.16
CA ILE A 815 -35.00 -34.51 -4.99
C ILE A 815 -34.94 -32.98 -5.02
N VAL A 816 -35.87 -32.33 -4.32
CA VAL A 816 -35.77 -30.90 -4.07
C VAL A 816 -34.60 -30.63 -3.11
N SER A 817 -33.66 -29.80 -3.51
CA SER A 817 -32.48 -29.44 -2.74
C SER A 817 -32.67 -28.16 -1.91
N SER A 818 -33.19 -27.11 -2.51
CA SER A 818 -33.44 -25.83 -1.83
C SER A 818 -34.58 -25.05 -2.47
N THR A 819 -35.04 -24.02 -1.76
CA THR A 819 -36.04 -23.09 -2.28
C THR A 819 -35.71 -21.65 -1.88
N SER A 820 -36.09 -20.71 -2.75
CA SER A 820 -35.92 -19.27 -2.48
C SER A 820 -37.21 -18.53 -2.82
N ILE A 821 -37.51 -17.47 -2.12
CA ILE A 821 -38.60 -16.53 -2.40
C ILE A 821 -38.04 -15.30 -3.07
N VAL A 822 -38.69 -14.88 -4.15
CA VAL A 822 -38.32 -13.68 -4.91
C VAL A 822 -39.55 -12.79 -5.08
N ASP A 823 -39.32 -11.48 -5.17
CA ASP A 823 -40.39 -10.54 -5.43
C ASP A 823 -40.94 -10.76 -6.85
N ARG A 824 -42.28 -10.65 -6.96
CA ARG A 824 -42.94 -10.64 -8.26
C ARG A 824 -42.81 -9.25 -8.85
N GLU A 825 -42.24 -9.15 -10.04
CA GLU A 825 -42.14 -7.90 -10.77
C GLU A 825 -43.50 -7.50 -11.32
N GLU A 826 -44.01 -6.32 -10.97
CA GLU A 826 -45.21 -5.74 -11.58
C GLU A 826 -44.90 -5.35 -13.03
N VAL A 827 -45.62 -5.94 -13.98
CA VAL A 827 -45.61 -5.50 -15.38
C VAL A 827 -46.42 -4.23 -15.46
N SER A 828 -45.78 -3.08 -15.61
CA SER A 828 -46.44 -1.84 -16.02
C SER A 828 -47.01 -2.06 -17.44
N ASP A 829 -48.34 -2.02 -17.56
CA ASP A 829 -49.13 -2.02 -18.82
C ASP A 829 -48.95 -0.67 -19.56
N ASP A 830 -47.76 -0.36 -20.04
CA ASP A 830 -47.54 0.73 -20.97
C ASP A 830 -46.50 0.33 -22.01
N ASN A 831 -46.97 -0.28 -23.10
CA ASN A 831 -46.44 -0.19 -24.45
C ASN A 831 -46.86 -1.43 -25.29
N ILE A 832 -48.14 -1.45 -25.67
CA ILE A 832 -48.57 -2.16 -26.89
C ILE A 832 -48.63 -1.14 -28.00
N THR A 833 -47.58 -1.01 -28.76
CA THR A 833 -47.64 -0.50 -30.12
C THR A 833 -47.28 -1.66 -31.03
N ASP A 834 -48.34 -2.13 -31.73
CA ASP A 834 -48.23 -2.96 -32.94
C ASP A 834 -47.30 -2.27 -33.94
N GLU A 835 -46.17 -2.88 -34.24
CA GLU A 835 -45.45 -2.78 -35.52
C GLU A 835 -44.30 -3.80 -35.53
N ASN A 836 -44.56 -4.90 -36.23
CA ASN A 836 -43.67 -5.66 -37.12
C ASN A 836 -44.02 -7.15 -37.15
N ILE A 837 -45.12 -7.41 -37.86
CA ILE A 837 -45.28 -8.69 -38.58
C ILE A 837 -45.03 -8.33 -40.06
N GLU A 838 -43.86 -8.61 -40.57
CA GLU A 838 -43.57 -8.99 -41.95
C GLU A 838 -42.09 -9.06 -42.19
N LYS A 839 -41.68 -10.23 -42.57
CA LYS A 839 -40.46 -10.65 -43.31
C LYS A 839 -39.54 -11.56 -42.50
N GLU A 840 -39.77 -12.85 -42.74
CA GLU A 840 -38.77 -13.80 -43.09
C GLU A 840 -39.48 -15.02 -43.70
N SER A 841 -39.63 -14.94 -44.98
CA SER A 841 -39.74 -16.05 -45.91
C SER A 841 -38.91 -15.68 -47.15
N GLU A 842 -37.65 -16.04 -47.07
CA GLU A 842 -36.87 -16.53 -48.22
C GLU A 842 -35.55 -17.12 -47.72
#